data_f9467f3f89a0be744245f16d20ac89f9
#
_entry.id   f9467f3f89a0be744245f16d20ac89f9
#
_cell.length_a   1.000
_cell.length_b   1.000
_cell.length_c   1.000
_cell.angle_alpha   90.00
_cell.angle_beta   90.00
_cell.angle_gamma   90.00
#
_symmetry.space_group_name_H-M   'P 1'
#
loop_
_entity.id
_entity.type
_entity.pdbx_description
1 polymer ?
#
loop_
_entity_poly.entity_id
_entity_poly.type
_entity_poly.pdbx_seq_one_letter_code
_entity_poly.pdbx_strand_id
1 'polypeptide(L)'
;MIPQRIARQYAQYCHETGFKPFSERTMLRVLEECKASVRKSLQGLDYVAADGARAFEDLENLVRRLGELGLGKEWELQYVELLKGSKLYLKSDFKVHVCSSSEIASHCSVFALSDSTSPDLQQQCSHKHEECCEQCEILHSTLQNISSAVERASFATQDDKEEALFLVNASVLAIQSWKCHLLRSAHQDQARLDAIDALDQETVFIVNDWAMKFLPHRYRESQTDWFGKRGLSWHISVVYRRKEEELQWQAFIHAVQSCSQGSSAVASIMHHVLETLKHEHPEINKAYFRQDNAGCDHSTRTILACREMAASTGVKVVRVDFSDPQGGKGAADRLAASCKRHIRAFIDEGNDVCTADELKDALLSHGGLKGVRVVSLDTIIETPDSGQTITGITKLNNFEFSSTESVTCWRAYCVGRGKIINPGSSSSPRYQVLQKSFSEGDFTSFRCKSEKQVGQTASTSATVAEPSGVISEDSDLSTGVYSCPQDGCVRVFQRVSALEKHLSVEKCSRSPEKYSLMDLAKMGYKTHLEEGVGILPSLKAPVAHQEGHFVPNEGWALRAAKKAYRFSEKQKSYLLAKFSIGQTTGRKLDAEVVAREMRRARGADGVRLFQSSEFLTSLQIASFFSRQSATLRQKDPADEADIRASQEEANFSAAKEVVETIQLNHPLVYDQYNLCEMALSGNLKVLKLPMLQRLCEDLGLDAPVPPVRKKAPYLALLEEIAKKCTCRK
;
A
#
# COMPACT_ATOMS: atom_id res chain seq x y z
N MET A 1 16.81 1.21 16.40
CA MET A 1 15.64 2.00 16.91
C MET A 1 14.31 1.28 16.73
N ILE A 2 13.96 0.77 15.56
CA ILE A 2 12.65 0.16 15.31
C ILE A 2 12.44 -1.18 16.02
N PRO A 3 13.39 -2.14 16.03
CA PRO A 3 13.23 -3.40 16.77
C PRO A 3 13.00 -3.18 18.26
N GLN A 4 13.75 -2.27 18.89
CA GLN A 4 13.60 -1.91 20.31
C GLN A 4 12.22 -1.33 20.62
N ARG A 5 11.64 -0.56 19.68
CA ARG A 5 10.30 -0.01 19.83
C ARG A 5 9.24 -1.12 19.77
N ILE A 6 9.37 -2.06 18.84
CA ILE A 6 8.46 -3.23 18.75
C ILE A 6 8.54 -4.05 20.03
N ALA A 7 9.75 -4.27 20.56
CA ALA A 7 9.93 -4.98 21.83
C ALA A 7 9.26 -4.26 23.02
N ARG A 8 9.32 -2.94 23.08
CA ARG A 8 8.62 -2.14 24.10
C ARG A 8 7.10 -2.21 23.96
N GLN A 9 6.58 -2.08 22.75
CA GLN A 9 5.15 -2.21 22.46
C GLN A 9 4.62 -3.59 22.86
N TYR A 10 5.38 -4.65 22.54
CA TYR A 10 5.05 -6.00 22.99
C TYR A 10 5.05 -6.11 24.52
N ALA A 11 6.04 -5.54 25.20
CA ALA A 11 6.09 -5.55 26.67
C ALA A 11 4.90 -4.80 27.29
N GLN A 12 4.52 -3.66 26.68
CA GLN A 12 3.34 -2.90 27.09
C GLN A 12 2.06 -3.70 26.88
N TYR A 13 1.88 -4.29 25.71
CA TYR A 13 0.74 -5.17 25.42
C TYR A 13 0.65 -6.34 26.40
N CYS A 14 1.77 -6.99 26.71
CA CYS A 14 1.81 -8.06 27.70
C CYS A 14 1.42 -7.57 29.10
N HIS A 15 1.82 -6.36 29.45
CA HIS A 15 1.45 -5.76 30.73
C HIS A 15 -0.07 -5.48 30.81
N GLU A 16 -0.65 -4.93 29.75
CA GLU A 16 -2.08 -4.62 29.64
C GLU A 16 -2.93 -5.91 29.63
N THR A 17 -2.42 -6.99 29.03
CA THR A 17 -3.12 -8.28 28.92
C THR A 17 -2.78 -9.28 30.04
N GLY A 18 -1.97 -8.90 31.02
CA GLY A 18 -1.51 -9.79 32.08
C GLY A 18 -0.59 -10.93 31.62
N PHE A 19 -0.05 -10.85 30.41
CA PHE A 19 0.89 -11.83 29.86
C PHE A 19 2.29 -11.60 30.40
N LYS A 20 3.05 -12.67 30.66
CA LYS A 20 4.46 -12.56 31.01
C LYS A 20 5.27 -12.32 29.73
N PRO A 21 5.86 -11.12 29.53
CA PRO A 21 6.60 -10.83 28.31
C PRO A 21 7.92 -11.62 28.24
N PHE A 22 8.36 -11.90 27.02
CA PHE A 22 9.74 -12.30 26.81
C PHE A 22 10.68 -11.15 27.20
N SER A 23 11.92 -11.49 27.56
CA SER A 23 12.92 -10.44 27.77
C SER A 23 13.14 -9.62 26.51
N GLU A 24 13.45 -8.33 26.65
CA GLU A 24 13.74 -7.44 25.50
C GLU A 24 14.81 -8.05 24.58
N ARG A 25 15.84 -8.68 25.16
CA ARG A 25 16.89 -9.37 24.40
C ARG A 25 16.36 -10.53 23.58
N THR A 26 15.43 -11.31 24.12
CA THR A 26 14.78 -12.42 23.41
C THR A 26 13.92 -11.89 22.25
N MET A 27 13.14 -10.83 22.50
CA MET A 27 12.33 -10.21 21.46
C MET A 27 13.18 -9.62 20.34
N LEU A 28 14.29 -8.96 20.66
CA LEU A 28 15.20 -8.43 19.64
C LEU A 28 15.79 -9.54 18.79
N ARG A 29 16.15 -10.70 19.37
CA ARG A 29 16.62 -11.88 18.63
C ARG A 29 15.52 -12.45 17.72
N VAL A 30 14.29 -12.57 18.22
CA VAL A 30 13.14 -12.99 17.40
C VAL A 30 12.93 -12.04 16.21
N LEU A 31 12.99 -10.73 16.43
CA LEU A 31 12.85 -9.73 15.37
C LEU A 31 14.01 -9.79 14.36
N GLU A 32 15.21 -10.11 14.79
CA GLU A 32 16.38 -10.31 13.94
C GLU A 32 16.23 -11.57 13.08
N GLU A 33 15.81 -12.69 13.66
CA GLU A 33 15.52 -13.93 12.94
C GLU A 33 14.34 -13.78 11.97
N CYS A 34 13.31 -13.05 12.35
CA CYS A 34 12.18 -12.74 11.47
C CYS A 34 12.56 -11.85 10.27
N LYS A 35 13.79 -11.31 10.23
CA LYS A 35 14.30 -10.45 9.15
C LYS A 35 13.31 -9.35 8.75
N ALA A 36 12.61 -8.79 9.74
CA ALA A 36 11.62 -7.75 9.53
C ALA A 36 12.26 -6.50 8.92
N SER A 37 11.82 -6.10 7.75
CA SER A 37 12.29 -4.89 7.08
C SER A 37 11.29 -3.75 7.23
N VAL A 38 11.79 -2.56 7.56
CA VAL A 38 10.98 -1.35 7.52
C VAL A 38 10.79 -0.94 6.08
N ARG A 39 9.54 -0.89 5.64
CA ARG A 39 9.21 -0.34 4.32
C ARG A 39 9.20 1.18 4.39
N LYS A 40 10.05 1.81 3.63
CA LYS A 40 9.98 3.24 3.29
C LYS A 40 9.38 3.32 1.88
N SER A 41 8.06 3.40 1.77
CA SER A 41 7.42 3.73 0.50
C SER A 41 6.89 5.15 0.60
N LEU A 42 7.34 6.02 -0.29
CA LEU A 42 6.85 7.40 -0.41
C LEU A 42 5.75 7.51 -1.48
N GLN A 43 5.48 6.44 -2.22
CA GLN A 43 4.49 6.42 -3.30
C GLN A 43 3.38 5.42 -3.03
N GLY A 44 2.18 5.72 -3.47
CA GLY A 44 0.99 4.88 -3.31
C GLY A 44 0.61 4.70 -1.84
N LEU A 45 0.70 5.75 -1.04
CA LEU A 45 0.21 5.75 0.33
C LEU A 45 -1.32 5.74 0.34
N ASP A 46 -1.88 5.04 1.32
CA ASP A 46 -3.30 5.16 1.66
C ASP A 46 -3.63 6.61 2.02
N TYR A 47 -4.52 7.23 1.25
CA TYR A 47 -4.85 8.64 1.45
C TYR A 47 -5.59 8.89 2.78
N VAL A 48 -6.38 7.92 3.30
CA VAL A 48 -7.08 8.06 4.58
C VAL A 48 -6.06 8.07 5.72
N ALA A 49 -5.08 7.18 5.66
CA ALA A 49 -3.98 7.16 6.63
C ALA A 49 -3.06 8.39 6.49
N ALA A 50 -2.83 8.86 5.27
CA ALA A 50 -2.03 10.07 5.01
C ALA A 50 -2.73 11.33 5.57
N ASP A 51 -4.02 11.49 5.32
CA ASP A 51 -4.81 12.61 5.84
C ASP A 51 -4.91 12.56 7.37
N GLY A 52 -5.15 11.38 7.94
CA GLY A 52 -5.13 11.18 9.39
C GLY A 52 -3.77 11.52 10.02
N ALA A 53 -2.68 11.09 9.38
CA ALA A 53 -1.34 11.39 9.86
C ALA A 53 -1.01 12.90 9.80
N ARG A 54 -1.47 13.60 8.73
CA ARG A 54 -1.34 15.05 8.58
C ARG A 54 -2.18 15.79 9.61
N ALA A 55 -3.39 15.31 9.89
CA ALA A 55 -4.26 15.90 10.91
C ALA A 55 -3.60 15.94 12.30
N PHE A 56 -2.81 14.93 12.66
CA PHE A 56 -2.01 14.98 13.89
C PHE A 56 -0.94 16.08 13.85
N GLU A 57 -0.29 16.29 12.70
CA GLU A 57 0.70 17.36 12.53
C GLU A 57 0.06 18.76 12.61
N ASP A 58 -1.12 18.91 12.02
CA ASP A 58 -1.92 20.15 12.10
C ASP A 58 -2.32 20.44 13.54
N LEU A 59 -2.76 19.42 14.30
CA LEU A 59 -3.07 19.56 15.74
C LEU A 59 -1.83 19.86 16.56
N GLU A 60 -0.68 19.24 16.30
CA GLU A 60 0.56 19.56 17.00
C GLU A 60 0.96 21.04 16.80
N ASN A 61 0.81 21.57 15.57
CA ASN A 61 1.06 22.97 15.29
C ASN A 61 0.06 23.90 16.00
N LEU A 62 -1.21 23.50 16.03
CA LEU A 62 -2.26 24.24 16.75
C LEU A 62 -2.00 24.26 18.27
N VAL A 63 -1.60 23.11 18.85
CA VAL A 63 -1.24 23.00 20.28
C VAL A 63 -0.08 23.92 20.63
N ARG A 64 0.96 24.01 19.80
CA ARG A 64 2.08 24.96 20.01
C ARG A 64 1.57 26.41 20.01
N ARG A 65 0.70 26.77 19.05
CA ARG A 65 0.09 28.10 19.01
C ARG A 65 -0.77 28.40 20.24
N LEU A 66 -1.54 27.42 20.75
CA LEU A 66 -2.33 27.55 21.97
C LEU A 66 -1.45 27.71 23.21
N GLY A 67 -0.30 27.04 23.27
CA GLY A 67 0.70 27.24 24.32
C GLY A 67 1.19 28.70 24.38
N GLU A 68 1.48 29.29 23.21
CA GLU A 68 1.88 30.70 23.09
C GLU A 68 0.73 31.66 23.43
N LEU A 69 -0.52 31.29 23.19
CA LEU A 69 -1.70 32.09 23.49
C LEU A 69 -2.14 32.05 24.97
N GLY A 70 -1.33 31.46 25.86
CA GLY A 70 -1.53 31.56 27.31
C GLY A 70 -1.79 30.23 28.03
N LEU A 71 -1.86 29.08 27.35
CA LEU A 71 -1.96 27.77 28.02
C LEU A 71 -0.63 27.31 28.60
N GLY A 72 0.47 27.89 28.17
CA GLY A 72 1.80 27.64 28.71
C GLY A 72 2.54 26.47 28.06
N LYS A 73 3.87 26.45 28.31
CA LYS A 73 4.78 25.48 27.68
C LYS A 73 4.60 24.06 28.19
N GLU A 74 4.24 23.89 29.45
CA GLU A 74 4.02 22.57 30.04
C GLU A 74 2.81 21.88 29.41
N TRP A 75 1.69 22.60 29.25
CA TRP A 75 0.50 22.13 28.56
C TRP A 75 0.83 21.74 27.11
N GLU A 76 1.56 22.61 26.39
CA GLU A 76 2.00 22.34 25.02
C GLU A 76 2.77 21.01 24.91
N LEU A 77 3.81 20.82 25.75
CA LEU A 77 4.63 19.62 25.74
C LEU A 77 3.80 18.37 26.04
N GLN A 78 2.92 18.43 27.03
CA GLN A 78 2.03 17.33 27.38
C GLN A 78 1.14 16.92 26.22
N TYR A 79 0.45 17.87 25.56
CA TYR A 79 -0.48 17.54 24.48
C TYR A 79 0.21 17.14 23.18
N VAL A 80 1.38 17.67 22.90
CA VAL A 80 2.22 17.19 21.78
C VAL A 80 2.65 15.73 22.01
N GLU A 81 3.01 15.34 23.22
CA GLU A 81 3.35 13.95 23.57
C GLU A 81 2.14 13.02 23.42
N LEU A 82 0.97 13.42 23.95
CA LEU A 82 -0.28 12.67 23.83
C LEU A 82 -0.69 12.47 22.36
N LEU A 83 -0.55 13.50 21.52
CA LEU A 83 -0.83 13.41 20.07
C LEU A 83 0.12 12.43 19.38
N LYS A 84 1.42 12.49 19.70
CA LYS A 84 2.42 11.56 19.14
C LYS A 84 2.15 10.12 19.58
N GLY A 85 1.82 9.89 20.84
CA GLY A 85 1.42 8.58 21.37
C GLY A 85 0.18 8.03 20.66
N SER A 86 -0.86 8.85 20.52
CA SER A 86 -2.10 8.50 19.83
C SER A 86 -1.91 8.20 18.33
N LYS A 87 -1.08 9.02 17.64
CA LYS A 87 -0.69 8.76 16.23
C LYS A 87 0.03 7.42 16.09
N LEU A 88 0.90 7.13 17.06
CA LEU A 88 1.64 5.88 17.07
C LEU A 88 0.72 4.69 17.31
N TYR A 89 -0.18 4.79 18.25
CA TYR A 89 -1.19 3.77 18.56
C TYR A 89 -2.03 3.42 17.32
N LEU A 90 -2.61 4.40 16.62
CA LEU A 90 -3.36 4.14 15.40
C LEU A 90 -2.50 3.52 14.30
N LYS A 91 -1.23 3.92 14.21
CA LYS A 91 -0.33 3.44 13.15
C LYS A 91 0.16 1.99 13.37
N SER A 92 0.24 1.52 14.59
CA SER A 92 0.85 0.24 14.94
C SER A 92 -0.10 -0.73 15.63
N ASP A 93 -0.74 -0.31 16.73
CA ASP A 93 -1.34 -1.24 17.69
C ASP A 93 -2.85 -1.42 17.50
N PHE A 94 -3.58 -0.39 17.12
CA PHE A 94 -5.03 -0.40 17.05
C PHE A 94 -5.59 -1.59 16.25
N LYS A 95 -5.01 -1.91 15.08
CA LYS A 95 -5.47 -3.02 14.24
C LYS A 95 -5.38 -4.39 14.93
N VAL A 96 -4.41 -4.55 15.84
CA VAL A 96 -4.21 -5.82 16.57
C VAL A 96 -5.31 -6.04 17.61
N HIS A 97 -5.80 -4.94 18.19
CA HIS A 97 -6.85 -4.99 19.19
C HIS A 97 -8.24 -5.24 18.58
N VAL A 98 -8.40 -5.07 17.27
CA VAL A 98 -9.69 -5.29 16.58
C VAL A 98 -10.03 -6.78 16.54
N CYS A 99 -11.14 -7.14 17.17
CA CYS A 99 -11.63 -8.52 17.25
C CYS A 99 -13.16 -8.53 17.22
N SER A 100 -13.78 -9.61 16.73
CA SER A 100 -15.24 -9.77 16.71
C SER A 100 -15.85 -10.01 18.08
N SER A 101 -15.07 -10.50 19.06
CA SER A 101 -15.50 -10.84 20.41
C SER A 101 -14.90 -9.90 21.48
N SER A 102 -14.42 -8.73 21.11
CA SER A 102 -13.84 -7.78 22.07
C SER A 102 -14.90 -7.20 22.99
N GLU A 103 -14.65 -7.21 24.31
CA GLU A 103 -15.50 -6.55 25.32
C GLU A 103 -15.33 -5.02 25.33
N ILE A 104 -14.47 -4.48 24.47
CA ILE A 104 -14.23 -3.05 24.27
C ILE A 104 -15.00 -2.59 23.02
N ALA A 105 -15.99 -1.73 23.17
CA ALA A 105 -16.84 -1.24 22.07
C ALA A 105 -16.06 -0.62 20.89
N SER A 106 -14.94 0.06 21.18
CA SER A 106 -14.09 0.67 20.15
C SER A 106 -13.18 -0.32 19.42
N HIS A 107 -13.12 -1.58 19.83
CA HIS A 107 -12.33 -2.65 19.21
C HIS A 107 -13.22 -3.77 18.64
N CYS A 108 -14.46 -3.92 19.13
CA CYS A 108 -15.38 -4.93 18.64
C CYS A 108 -15.82 -4.63 17.21
N SER A 109 -15.39 -5.46 16.26
CA SER A 109 -15.72 -5.24 14.85
C SER A 109 -17.21 -5.49 14.55
N VAL A 110 -17.89 -6.39 15.27
CA VAL A 110 -19.31 -6.63 15.13
C VAL A 110 -20.10 -5.40 15.56
N PHE A 111 -19.85 -4.87 16.76
CA PHE A 111 -20.50 -3.67 17.27
C PHE A 111 -20.24 -2.44 16.39
N ALA A 112 -19.01 -2.27 15.97
CA ALA A 112 -18.57 -1.11 15.18
C ALA A 112 -19.11 -1.12 13.74
N LEU A 113 -19.45 -2.29 13.20
CA LEU A 113 -19.89 -2.47 11.81
C LEU A 113 -21.35 -2.93 11.69
N SER A 114 -22.07 -3.06 12.79
CA SER A 114 -23.50 -3.34 12.84
C SER A 114 -24.31 -2.15 12.36
N ASP A 115 -25.21 -2.33 11.40
CA ASP A 115 -26.06 -1.26 10.86
C ASP A 115 -27.44 -1.27 11.48
N SER A 116 -27.63 -0.46 12.53
CA SER A 116 -28.92 -0.33 13.22
C SER A 116 -30.08 0.19 12.32
N THR A 117 -29.76 0.71 11.13
CA THR A 117 -30.76 1.19 10.16
C THR A 117 -31.25 0.12 9.19
N SER A 118 -30.64 -1.08 9.22
CA SER A 118 -30.94 -2.18 8.30
C SER A 118 -31.01 -3.51 9.07
N PRO A 119 -32.20 -4.10 9.28
CA PRO A 119 -32.34 -5.36 10.03
C PRO A 119 -31.51 -6.52 9.50
N ASP A 120 -31.24 -6.55 8.20
CA ASP A 120 -30.42 -7.60 7.57
C ASP A 120 -28.91 -7.42 7.83
N LEU A 121 -28.48 -6.21 8.15
CA LEU A 121 -27.09 -5.83 8.36
C LEU A 121 -26.80 -5.44 9.81
N GLN A 122 -27.78 -5.61 10.68
CA GLN A 122 -27.65 -5.42 12.12
C GLN A 122 -27.31 -6.74 12.80
N GLN A 123 -26.39 -6.72 13.74
CA GLN A 123 -26.02 -7.84 14.57
C GLN A 123 -25.77 -7.42 16.01
N GLN A 124 -26.50 -8.03 16.93
CA GLN A 124 -26.22 -7.87 18.35
C GLN A 124 -25.02 -8.74 18.75
N CYS A 125 -24.15 -8.19 19.58
CA CYS A 125 -23.04 -8.94 20.14
C CYS A 125 -23.54 -9.94 21.18
N SER A 126 -22.88 -11.11 21.26
CA SER A 126 -23.14 -12.13 22.30
C SER A 126 -22.45 -11.80 23.64
N HIS A 127 -21.67 -10.75 23.68
CA HIS A 127 -20.88 -10.26 24.82
C HIS A 127 -21.25 -8.80 25.13
N LYS A 128 -20.90 -8.37 26.31
CA LYS A 128 -21.12 -6.98 26.74
C LYS A 128 -19.85 -6.15 26.44
N HIS A 129 -20.03 -4.85 26.33
CA HIS A 129 -18.93 -3.88 26.13
C HIS A 129 -18.75 -3.07 27.41
N GLU A 130 -18.26 -3.72 28.46
CA GLU A 130 -18.07 -3.14 29.80
C GLU A 130 -16.61 -2.68 30.01
N GLU A 131 -15.70 -3.08 29.12
CA GLU A 131 -14.28 -2.72 29.21
C GLU A 131 -13.93 -1.51 28.32
N CYS A 132 -12.89 -0.79 28.70
CA CYS A 132 -12.35 0.34 27.95
C CYS A 132 -10.86 0.13 27.64
N CYS A 133 -10.39 0.74 26.57
CA CYS A 133 -8.99 0.76 26.21
C CYS A 133 -8.39 2.12 26.57
N GLU A 134 -7.39 2.13 27.43
CA GLU A 134 -6.67 3.34 27.85
C GLU A 134 -6.19 4.19 26.68
N GLN A 135 -5.63 3.57 25.63
CA GLN A 135 -5.14 4.29 24.43
C GLN A 135 -6.28 4.94 23.63
N CYS A 136 -7.44 4.28 23.57
CA CYS A 136 -8.63 4.86 22.92
C CYS A 136 -9.19 6.04 23.73
N GLU A 137 -9.18 5.95 25.07
CA GLU A 137 -9.60 7.01 25.97
C GLU A 137 -8.64 8.21 25.90
N ILE A 138 -7.33 7.96 25.91
CA ILE A 138 -6.30 9.00 25.73
C ILE A 138 -6.50 9.71 24.40
N LEU A 139 -6.70 8.98 23.30
CA LEU A 139 -6.96 9.60 22.00
C LEU A 139 -8.22 10.46 22.04
N HIS A 140 -9.33 9.93 22.59
CA HIS A 140 -10.61 10.64 22.63
C HIS A 140 -10.52 11.90 23.50
N SER A 141 -10.03 11.78 24.73
CA SER A 141 -9.90 12.89 25.68
C SER A 141 -8.92 13.97 25.19
N THR A 142 -7.81 13.56 24.54
CA THR A 142 -6.85 14.49 23.95
C THR A 142 -7.51 15.35 22.88
N LEU A 143 -8.23 14.74 21.95
CA LEU A 143 -8.93 15.45 20.88
C LEU A 143 -10.03 16.39 21.42
N GLN A 144 -10.78 15.92 22.42
CA GLN A 144 -11.83 16.71 23.06
C GLN A 144 -11.25 17.91 23.84
N ASN A 145 -10.18 17.69 24.59
CA ASN A 145 -9.53 18.75 25.36
C ASN A 145 -8.91 19.83 24.47
N ILE A 146 -8.30 19.44 23.34
CA ILE A 146 -7.78 20.41 22.35
C ILE A 146 -8.93 21.19 21.75
N SER A 147 -10.05 20.55 21.39
CA SER A 147 -11.22 21.24 20.87
C SER A 147 -11.77 22.27 21.87
N SER A 148 -11.91 21.88 23.14
CA SER A 148 -12.35 22.77 24.22
C SER A 148 -11.34 23.89 24.53
N ALA A 149 -10.04 23.62 24.33
CA ALA A 149 -9.01 24.64 24.51
C ALA A 149 -9.09 25.71 23.44
N VAL A 150 -9.35 25.33 22.16
CA VAL A 150 -9.57 26.30 21.06
C VAL A 150 -10.79 27.16 21.29
N GLU A 151 -11.90 26.59 21.79
CA GLU A 151 -13.11 27.36 22.11
C GLU A 151 -12.86 28.42 23.17
N ARG A 152 -12.07 28.10 24.20
CA ARG A 152 -11.77 28.97 25.34
C ARG A 152 -10.63 29.94 25.13
N ALA A 153 -9.73 29.66 24.18
CA ALA A 153 -8.55 30.48 23.93
C ALA A 153 -8.92 31.87 23.40
N SER A 154 -8.15 32.87 23.84
CA SER A 154 -8.28 34.27 23.35
C SER A 154 -7.35 34.46 22.17
N PHE A 155 -7.93 34.50 20.98
CA PHE A 155 -7.21 34.79 19.73
C PHE A 155 -7.15 36.30 19.48
N ALA A 156 -6.10 36.73 18.75
CA ALA A 156 -5.94 38.15 18.41
C ALA A 156 -7.07 38.68 17.52
N THR A 157 -7.64 37.84 16.66
CA THR A 157 -8.76 38.19 15.79
C THR A 157 -9.81 37.08 15.78
N GLN A 158 -11.06 37.45 15.49
CA GLN A 158 -12.14 36.47 15.31
C GLN A 158 -11.84 35.50 14.14
N ASP A 159 -11.20 36.00 13.09
CA ASP A 159 -10.78 35.23 11.93
C ASP A 159 -9.82 34.11 12.32
N ASP A 160 -8.86 34.37 13.22
CA ASP A 160 -7.92 33.38 13.73
C ASP A 160 -8.60 32.29 14.55
N LYS A 161 -9.60 32.67 15.35
CA LYS A 161 -10.40 31.73 16.13
C LYS A 161 -11.21 30.79 15.23
N GLU A 162 -11.84 31.33 14.21
CA GLU A 162 -12.63 30.54 13.25
C GLU A 162 -11.74 29.59 12.41
N GLU A 163 -10.53 30.04 12.02
CA GLU A 163 -9.56 29.17 11.34
C GLU A 163 -9.13 28.03 12.25
N ALA A 164 -8.84 28.29 13.53
CA ALA A 164 -8.47 27.28 14.51
C ALA A 164 -9.61 26.28 14.77
N LEU A 165 -10.86 26.75 14.91
CA LEU A 165 -12.04 25.89 15.05
C LEU A 165 -12.27 25.00 13.84
N PHE A 166 -12.13 25.54 12.63
CA PHE A 166 -12.21 24.74 11.42
C PHE A 166 -11.12 23.67 11.37
N LEU A 167 -9.88 24.03 11.69
CA LEU A 167 -8.73 23.15 11.64
C LEU A 167 -8.87 22.00 12.65
N VAL A 168 -9.26 22.27 13.89
CA VAL A 168 -9.45 21.22 14.90
C VAL A 168 -10.59 20.28 14.49
N ASN A 169 -11.71 20.80 14.01
CA ASN A 169 -12.84 19.96 13.57
C ASN A 169 -12.48 19.08 12.37
N ALA A 170 -11.79 19.65 11.37
CA ALA A 170 -11.33 18.89 10.21
C ALA A 170 -10.33 17.79 10.60
N SER A 171 -9.40 18.10 11.51
CA SER A 171 -8.41 17.16 12.01
C SER A 171 -9.03 16.02 12.82
N VAL A 172 -9.96 16.33 13.72
CA VAL A 172 -10.70 15.33 14.49
C VAL A 172 -11.44 14.37 13.56
N LEU A 173 -12.15 14.88 12.54
CA LEU A 173 -12.86 14.07 11.57
C LEU A 173 -11.91 13.19 10.74
N ALA A 174 -10.74 13.71 10.35
CA ALA A 174 -9.75 12.94 9.60
C ALA A 174 -9.15 11.79 10.46
N ILE A 175 -8.84 12.05 11.73
CA ILE A 175 -8.32 11.04 12.67
C ILE A 175 -9.39 9.98 12.94
N GLN A 176 -10.64 10.36 13.17
CA GLN A 176 -11.75 9.43 13.35
C GLN A 176 -11.98 8.59 12.10
N SER A 177 -11.93 9.20 10.91
CA SER A 177 -12.04 8.48 9.63
C SER A 177 -10.92 7.46 9.47
N TRP A 178 -9.70 7.79 9.89
CA TRP A 178 -8.58 6.85 9.89
C TRP A 178 -8.81 5.69 10.86
N LYS A 179 -9.26 5.94 12.09
CA LYS A 179 -9.61 4.89 13.05
C LYS A 179 -10.69 3.94 12.49
N CYS A 180 -11.76 4.50 11.91
CA CYS A 180 -12.81 3.72 11.26
C CYS A 180 -12.27 2.87 10.08
N HIS A 181 -11.40 3.45 9.25
CA HIS A 181 -10.77 2.75 8.13
C HIS A 181 -9.90 1.59 8.61
N LEU A 182 -9.12 1.79 9.68
CA LEU A 182 -8.29 0.74 10.26
C LEU A 182 -9.12 -0.44 10.75
N LEU A 183 -10.25 -0.17 11.42
CA LEU A 183 -11.16 -1.22 11.92
C LEU A 183 -11.78 -2.00 10.76
N ARG A 184 -12.34 -1.31 9.74
CA ARG A 184 -12.91 -1.96 8.55
C ARG A 184 -11.86 -2.81 7.82
N SER A 185 -10.64 -2.27 7.66
CA SER A 185 -9.55 -3.01 7.02
C SER A 185 -9.16 -4.26 7.81
N ALA A 186 -9.07 -4.17 9.15
CA ALA A 186 -8.77 -5.31 10.00
C ALA A 186 -9.84 -6.41 9.89
N HIS A 187 -11.12 -6.04 9.88
CA HIS A 187 -12.22 -6.98 9.73
C HIS A 187 -12.20 -7.67 8.36
N GLN A 188 -11.98 -6.92 7.27
CA GLN A 188 -11.87 -7.48 5.92
C GLN A 188 -10.61 -8.34 5.74
N ASP A 189 -9.52 -8.01 6.43
CA ASP A 189 -8.32 -8.84 6.43
C ASP A 189 -8.55 -10.15 7.18
N GLN A 190 -9.31 -10.14 8.27
CA GLN A 190 -9.70 -11.37 8.97
C GLN A 190 -10.55 -12.28 8.08
N ALA A 191 -11.57 -11.74 7.39
CA ALA A 191 -12.38 -12.50 6.45
C ALA A 191 -11.56 -13.14 5.31
N ARG A 192 -10.47 -12.50 4.89
CA ARG A 192 -9.50 -13.06 3.94
C ARG A 192 -8.72 -14.22 4.53
N LEU A 193 -8.23 -14.06 5.76
CA LEU A 193 -7.47 -15.12 6.43
C LEU A 193 -8.35 -16.35 6.63
N ASP A 194 -9.57 -16.15 7.12
CA ASP A 194 -10.54 -17.24 7.32
C ASP A 194 -10.84 -17.99 6.00
N ALA A 195 -10.92 -17.26 4.87
CA ALA A 195 -11.13 -17.86 3.56
C ALA A 195 -9.90 -18.68 3.10
N ILE A 196 -8.67 -18.21 3.36
CA ILE A 196 -7.43 -18.92 3.03
C ILE A 196 -7.28 -20.18 3.92
N ASP A 197 -7.62 -20.06 5.20
CA ASP A 197 -7.54 -21.18 6.14
C ASP A 197 -8.58 -22.27 5.83
N ALA A 198 -9.72 -21.88 5.31
CA ALA A 198 -10.81 -22.81 4.90
C ALA A 198 -10.58 -23.43 3.51
N LEU A 199 -9.45 -23.19 2.83
CA LEU A 199 -9.16 -23.79 1.53
C LEU A 199 -8.98 -25.30 1.66
N ASP A 200 -9.77 -26.03 0.87
CA ASP A 200 -9.61 -27.45 0.60
C ASP A 200 -8.91 -27.69 -0.76
N GLN A 201 -8.83 -28.94 -1.20
CA GLN A 201 -8.17 -29.29 -2.48
C GLN A 201 -9.00 -28.86 -3.71
N GLU A 202 -10.29 -28.62 -3.56
CA GLU A 202 -11.20 -28.24 -4.63
C GLU A 202 -11.41 -26.73 -4.75
N THR A 203 -10.89 -25.97 -3.79
CA THR A 203 -11.17 -24.55 -3.64
C THR A 203 -9.91 -23.70 -3.86
N VAL A 204 -10.07 -22.61 -4.60
CA VAL A 204 -9.00 -21.62 -4.79
C VAL A 204 -9.43 -20.25 -4.25
N PHE A 205 -8.45 -19.50 -3.78
CA PHE A 205 -8.60 -18.09 -3.40
C PHE A 205 -7.81 -17.22 -4.36
N ILE A 206 -8.47 -16.27 -5.01
CA ILE A 206 -7.90 -15.47 -6.10
C ILE A 206 -7.90 -14.00 -5.70
N VAL A 207 -6.73 -13.37 -5.74
CA VAL A 207 -6.57 -11.92 -5.52
C VAL A 207 -6.34 -11.25 -6.86
N ASN A 208 -7.25 -10.40 -7.27
CA ASN A 208 -7.23 -9.68 -8.54
C ASN A 208 -6.90 -8.20 -8.33
N ASP A 209 -6.08 -7.64 -9.21
CA ASP A 209 -5.80 -6.21 -9.23
C ASP A 209 -5.25 -5.75 -10.59
N TRP A 210 -5.64 -4.53 -11.00
CA TRP A 210 -5.00 -3.84 -12.10
C TRP A 210 -3.68 -3.23 -11.63
N ALA A 211 -2.60 -3.64 -12.22
CA ALA A 211 -1.35 -2.91 -12.01
C ALA A 211 -1.42 -1.54 -12.69
N MET A 212 -0.69 -0.55 -12.17
CA MET A 212 -0.56 0.74 -12.85
C MET A 212 -0.07 0.52 -14.28
N LYS A 213 -0.68 1.22 -15.25
CA LYS A 213 -0.32 1.10 -16.66
C LYS A 213 1.19 1.12 -16.84
N PHE A 214 1.68 0.18 -17.63
CA PHE A 214 3.10 0.12 -17.97
C PHE A 214 3.35 1.10 -19.12
N LEU A 215 4.20 2.11 -18.88
CA LEU A 215 4.61 3.02 -19.94
C LEU A 215 5.63 2.31 -20.83
N PRO A 216 5.42 2.25 -22.14
CA PRO A 216 6.38 1.68 -23.08
C PRO A 216 7.77 2.29 -22.89
N HIS A 217 8.79 1.45 -22.89
CA HIS A 217 10.18 1.86 -22.77
C HIS A 217 11.00 1.27 -23.90
N ARG A 218 11.87 2.11 -24.49
CA ARG A 218 12.94 1.66 -25.37
C ARG A 218 14.26 1.80 -24.65
N TYR A 219 15.19 0.91 -24.94
CA TYR A 219 16.56 0.99 -24.40
C TYR A 219 17.24 2.33 -24.75
N ARG A 220 17.01 2.80 -26.00
CA ARG A 220 17.44 4.13 -26.44
C ARG A 220 16.22 4.84 -27.01
N GLU A 221 15.68 5.79 -26.25
CA GLU A 221 14.52 6.56 -26.67
C GLU A 221 14.92 7.88 -27.33
N SER A 222 14.28 8.21 -28.44
CA SER A 222 14.31 9.56 -28.96
C SER A 222 13.41 10.48 -28.12
N GLN A 223 13.63 11.78 -28.19
CA GLN A 223 12.76 12.74 -27.51
C GLN A 223 11.31 12.64 -27.95
N THR A 224 11.06 12.34 -29.21
CA THR A 224 9.72 12.12 -29.76
C THR A 224 9.06 10.84 -29.24
N ASP A 225 9.82 9.76 -29.03
CA ASP A 225 9.31 8.50 -28.45
C ASP A 225 9.01 8.64 -26.94
N TRP A 226 9.68 9.53 -26.25
CA TRP A 226 9.44 9.81 -24.83
C TRP A 226 8.07 10.45 -24.59
N PHE A 227 7.64 11.33 -25.49
CA PHE A 227 6.36 12.02 -25.38
C PHE A 227 5.22 11.24 -26.07
N GLY A 228 4.00 11.35 -25.55
CA GLY A 228 2.80 10.75 -26.16
C GLY A 228 2.61 9.26 -25.97
N LYS A 229 3.33 8.61 -25.06
CA LYS A 229 3.21 7.17 -24.79
C LYS A 229 1.84 6.79 -24.27
N ARG A 230 1.19 5.82 -24.90
CA ARG A 230 0.00 5.16 -24.36
C ARG A 230 0.44 3.99 -23.49
N GLY A 231 0.08 4.01 -22.20
CA GLY A 231 0.44 2.94 -21.29
C GLY A 231 -0.30 1.64 -21.62
N LEU A 232 0.43 0.51 -21.59
CA LEU A 232 -0.12 -0.84 -21.67
C LEU A 232 -0.91 -1.18 -20.41
N SER A 233 -2.07 -1.79 -20.57
CA SER A 233 -2.84 -2.30 -19.44
C SER A 233 -2.35 -3.69 -19.07
N TRP A 234 -2.19 -3.96 -17.80
CA TRP A 234 -1.88 -5.31 -17.33
C TRP A 234 -2.55 -5.58 -15.99
N HIS A 235 -3.06 -6.80 -15.90
CA HIS A 235 -3.83 -7.28 -14.74
C HIS A 235 -3.13 -8.48 -14.13
N ILE A 236 -3.17 -8.58 -12.81
CA ILE A 236 -2.52 -9.66 -12.06
C ILE A 236 -3.58 -10.37 -11.22
N SER A 237 -3.68 -11.69 -11.41
CA SER A 237 -4.50 -12.60 -10.62
C SER A 237 -3.58 -13.53 -9.84
N VAL A 238 -3.52 -13.42 -8.53
CA VAL A 238 -2.73 -14.32 -7.68
C VAL A 238 -3.66 -15.37 -7.08
N VAL A 239 -3.43 -16.61 -7.44
CA VAL A 239 -4.23 -17.79 -7.06
C VAL A 239 -3.55 -18.55 -5.94
N TYR A 240 -4.29 -18.85 -4.90
CA TYR A 240 -3.88 -19.69 -3.78
C TYR A 240 -4.69 -20.96 -3.79
N ARG A 241 -4.05 -22.09 -3.55
CA ARG A 241 -4.69 -23.38 -3.31
C ARG A 241 -4.00 -24.12 -2.18
N ARG A 242 -4.69 -25.08 -1.56
CA ARG A 242 -4.10 -26.03 -0.63
C ARG A 242 -4.02 -27.41 -1.30
N LYS A 243 -2.83 -27.98 -1.30
CA LYS A 243 -2.59 -29.35 -1.79
C LYS A 243 -1.75 -30.07 -0.76
N GLU A 244 -2.20 -31.24 -0.29
CA GLU A 244 -1.46 -32.04 0.69
C GLU A 244 -1.05 -31.24 1.93
N GLU A 245 -1.97 -30.45 2.53
CA GLU A 245 -1.77 -29.55 3.66
C GLU A 245 -0.82 -28.35 3.37
N GLU A 246 -0.21 -28.31 2.19
CA GLU A 246 0.68 -27.22 1.81
C GLU A 246 -0.07 -26.12 1.03
N LEU A 247 0.12 -24.88 1.47
CA LEU A 247 -0.40 -23.72 0.74
C LEU A 247 0.51 -23.42 -0.46
N GLN A 248 -0.05 -23.43 -1.66
CA GLN A 248 0.61 -23.14 -2.91
C GLN A 248 0.02 -21.88 -3.56
N TRP A 249 0.79 -21.23 -4.39
CA TRP A 249 0.35 -20.06 -5.14
C TRP A 249 0.84 -20.09 -6.58
N GLN A 250 0.08 -19.41 -7.45
CA GLN A 250 0.43 -19.14 -8.84
C GLN A 250 -0.13 -17.79 -9.24
N ALA A 251 0.51 -17.08 -10.14
CA ALA A 251 0.01 -15.80 -10.64
C ALA A 251 -0.19 -15.81 -12.14
N PHE A 252 -1.31 -15.27 -12.57
CA PHE A 252 -1.69 -15.11 -13.97
C PHE A 252 -1.65 -13.62 -14.32
N ILE A 253 -0.83 -13.27 -15.32
CA ILE A 253 -0.68 -11.90 -15.80
C ILE A 253 -1.28 -11.78 -17.19
N HIS A 254 -2.25 -10.89 -17.36
CA HIS A 254 -2.76 -10.47 -18.66
C HIS A 254 -2.09 -9.17 -19.06
N ALA A 255 -1.23 -9.20 -20.07
CA ALA A 255 -0.70 -8.01 -20.72
C ALA A 255 -1.62 -7.64 -21.90
N VAL A 256 -2.22 -6.46 -21.90
CA VAL A 256 -3.23 -6.06 -22.89
C VAL A 256 -2.79 -4.80 -23.61
N GLN A 257 -2.70 -4.85 -24.95
CA GLN A 257 -2.26 -3.73 -25.77
C GLN A 257 -3.25 -2.56 -25.67
N SER A 258 -4.55 -2.86 -25.76
CA SER A 258 -5.60 -1.85 -25.65
C SER A 258 -6.77 -2.35 -24.80
N CYS A 259 -7.04 -1.67 -23.68
CA CYS A 259 -8.12 -2.01 -22.77
C CYS A 259 -8.60 -0.77 -22.00
N SER A 260 -9.91 -0.65 -21.85
CA SER A 260 -10.54 0.38 -21.02
C SER A 260 -10.30 0.20 -19.50
N GLN A 261 -9.87 -0.99 -19.08
CA GLN A 261 -9.84 -1.43 -17.68
C GLN A 261 -11.22 -1.37 -17.02
N GLY A 262 -12.29 -1.58 -17.79
CA GLY A 262 -13.67 -1.58 -17.32
C GLY A 262 -14.11 -2.90 -16.70
N SER A 263 -15.33 -2.94 -16.21
CA SER A 263 -15.92 -4.12 -15.55
C SER A 263 -16.08 -5.34 -16.49
N SER A 264 -16.28 -5.11 -17.78
CA SER A 264 -16.31 -6.17 -18.79
C SER A 264 -14.95 -6.86 -18.90
N ALA A 265 -13.86 -6.08 -18.91
CA ALA A 265 -12.51 -6.61 -18.96
C ALA A 265 -12.17 -7.42 -17.70
N VAL A 266 -12.54 -6.92 -16.52
CA VAL A 266 -12.35 -7.64 -15.25
C VAL A 266 -13.08 -8.99 -15.28
N ALA A 267 -14.36 -9.01 -15.70
CA ALA A 267 -15.14 -10.23 -15.78
C ALA A 267 -14.54 -11.23 -16.80
N SER A 268 -14.04 -10.74 -17.96
CA SER A 268 -13.38 -11.57 -18.97
C SER A 268 -12.09 -12.20 -18.46
N ILE A 269 -11.30 -11.45 -17.71
CA ILE A 269 -10.07 -11.93 -17.09
C ILE A 269 -10.37 -12.97 -16.01
N MET A 270 -11.37 -12.72 -15.14
CA MET A 270 -11.79 -13.68 -14.12
C MET A 270 -12.24 -15.00 -14.76
N HIS A 271 -13.06 -14.94 -15.80
CA HIS A 271 -13.48 -16.12 -16.56
C HIS A 271 -12.28 -16.90 -17.11
N HIS A 272 -11.34 -16.22 -17.78
CA HIS A 272 -10.17 -16.85 -18.40
C HIS A 272 -9.25 -17.56 -17.38
N VAL A 273 -9.07 -16.97 -16.21
CA VAL A 273 -8.32 -17.60 -15.11
C VAL A 273 -9.03 -18.85 -14.62
N LEU A 274 -10.35 -18.80 -14.40
CA LEU A 274 -11.13 -19.98 -13.96
C LEU A 274 -11.15 -21.09 -14.98
N GLU A 275 -11.33 -20.77 -16.27
CA GLU A 275 -11.29 -21.72 -17.39
C GLU A 275 -9.93 -22.42 -17.47
N THR A 276 -8.83 -21.65 -17.38
CA THR A 276 -7.46 -22.19 -17.37
C THR A 276 -7.25 -23.12 -16.18
N LEU A 277 -7.64 -22.66 -14.98
CA LEU A 277 -7.51 -23.47 -13.74
C LEU A 277 -8.30 -24.77 -13.84
N LYS A 278 -9.53 -24.74 -14.35
CA LYS A 278 -10.37 -25.94 -14.48
C LYS A 278 -9.80 -26.94 -15.50
N HIS A 279 -9.27 -26.41 -16.61
CA HIS A 279 -8.65 -27.24 -17.65
C HIS A 279 -7.42 -27.99 -17.13
N GLU A 280 -6.55 -27.31 -16.40
CA GLU A 280 -5.27 -27.86 -15.90
C GLU A 280 -5.43 -28.61 -14.58
N HIS A 281 -6.41 -28.23 -13.76
CA HIS A 281 -6.71 -28.76 -12.44
C HIS A 281 -8.20 -29.11 -12.34
N PRO A 282 -8.61 -30.26 -12.91
CA PRO A 282 -10.02 -30.67 -12.96
C PRO A 282 -10.70 -30.82 -11.58
N GLU A 283 -9.89 -31.01 -10.53
CA GLU A 283 -10.33 -31.08 -9.13
C GLU A 283 -10.89 -29.75 -8.62
N ILE A 284 -10.47 -28.60 -9.17
CA ILE A 284 -10.91 -27.28 -8.73
C ILE A 284 -12.37 -27.04 -9.15
N ASN A 285 -13.24 -26.83 -8.17
CA ASN A 285 -14.68 -26.65 -8.36
C ASN A 285 -15.24 -25.35 -7.78
N LYS A 286 -14.46 -24.68 -6.88
CA LYS A 286 -14.88 -23.50 -6.15
C LYS A 286 -13.80 -22.42 -6.18
N ALA A 287 -14.23 -21.16 -6.21
CA ALA A 287 -13.32 -20.02 -6.16
C ALA A 287 -13.86 -18.90 -5.25
N TYR A 288 -12.97 -18.32 -4.46
CA TYR A 288 -13.15 -17.06 -3.77
C TYR A 288 -12.37 -15.99 -4.51
N PHE A 289 -12.96 -14.81 -4.68
CA PHE A 289 -12.27 -13.66 -5.23
C PHE A 289 -12.11 -12.56 -4.20
N ARG A 290 -10.96 -11.92 -4.21
CA ARG A 290 -10.70 -10.67 -3.50
C ARG A 290 -10.18 -9.63 -4.46
N GLN A 291 -10.79 -8.46 -4.44
CA GLN A 291 -10.46 -7.36 -5.35
C GLN A 291 -10.32 -6.04 -4.59
N ASP A 292 -9.72 -5.04 -5.25
CA ASP A 292 -9.80 -3.67 -4.78
C ASP A 292 -11.25 -3.14 -4.90
N ASN A 293 -11.54 -2.07 -4.17
CA ASN A 293 -12.82 -1.38 -4.21
C ASN A 293 -12.89 -0.33 -5.34
N ALA A 294 -12.16 -0.55 -6.43
CA ALA A 294 -12.22 0.30 -7.62
C ALA A 294 -13.56 0.11 -8.33
N GLY A 295 -14.02 1.15 -9.01
CA GLY A 295 -15.35 1.12 -9.65
C GLY A 295 -15.50 0.09 -10.77
N CYS A 296 -14.41 -0.33 -11.41
CA CYS A 296 -14.39 -1.38 -12.42
C CYS A 296 -14.57 -2.78 -11.80
N ASP A 297 -13.95 -3.01 -10.65
CA ASP A 297 -14.01 -4.26 -9.91
C ASP A 297 -15.33 -4.38 -9.15
N HIS A 298 -15.67 -3.32 -8.40
CA HIS A 298 -16.86 -3.21 -7.57
C HIS A 298 -18.07 -2.70 -8.38
N SER A 299 -18.43 -3.43 -9.41
CA SER A 299 -19.55 -3.11 -10.30
C SER A 299 -20.62 -4.19 -10.27
N THR A 300 -21.88 -3.81 -10.55
CA THR A 300 -22.96 -4.77 -10.70
C THR A 300 -22.64 -5.81 -11.76
N ARG A 301 -22.03 -5.40 -12.88
CA ARG A 301 -21.65 -6.30 -13.98
C ARG A 301 -20.69 -7.38 -13.50
N THR A 302 -19.58 -7.01 -12.84
CA THR A 302 -18.59 -7.97 -12.33
C THR A 302 -19.21 -8.97 -11.38
N ILE A 303 -20.05 -8.51 -10.46
CA ILE A 303 -20.73 -9.37 -9.49
C ILE A 303 -21.71 -10.34 -10.16
N LEU A 304 -22.50 -9.84 -11.11
CA LEU A 304 -23.46 -10.70 -11.83
C LEU A 304 -22.76 -11.67 -12.79
N ALA A 305 -21.64 -11.27 -13.39
CA ALA A 305 -20.83 -12.17 -14.22
C ALA A 305 -20.31 -13.37 -13.42
N CYS A 306 -19.87 -13.15 -12.16
CA CYS A 306 -19.41 -14.25 -11.29
C CYS A 306 -20.44 -15.35 -11.09
N ARG A 307 -21.72 -15.01 -11.06
CA ARG A 307 -22.81 -15.98 -10.94
C ARG A 307 -22.92 -16.88 -12.19
N GLU A 308 -22.60 -16.33 -13.36
CA GLU A 308 -22.74 -17.01 -14.65
C GLU A 308 -21.53 -17.89 -14.97
N MET A 309 -20.37 -17.62 -14.36
CA MET A 309 -19.10 -18.30 -14.68
C MET A 309 -19.13 -19.81 -14.42
N ALA A 310 -19.92 -20.28 -13.43
CA ALA A 310 -20.00 -21.69 -13.12
C ALA A 310 -20.52 -22.54 -14.32
N ALA A 311 -21.45 -22.00 -15.10
CA ALA A 311 -22.04 -22.71 -16.25
C ALA A 311 -21.04 -22.88 -17.42
N SER A 312 -20.12 -21.94 -17.60
CA SER A 312 -19.15 -21.95 -18.71
C SER A 312 -17.80 -22.57 -18.30
N THR A 313 -17.34 -22.35 -17.07
CA THR A 313 -16.02 -22.80 -16.63
C THR A 313 -16.05 -24.09 -15.81
N GLY A 314 -17.20 -24.48 -15.25
CA GLY A 314 -17.31 -25.57 -14.28
C GLY A 314 -16.76 -25.26 -12.89
N VAL A 315 -16.41 -23.99 -12.62
CA VAL A 315 -15.93 -23.52 -11.31
C VAL A 315 -16.95 -22.53 -10.72
N LYS A 316 -17.50 -22.88 -9.57
CA LYS A 316 -18.45 -22.01 -8.86
C LYS A 316 -17.70 -20.90 -8.13
N VAL A 317 -18.01 -19.65 -8.44
CA VAL A 317 -17.61 -18.54 -7.58
C VAL A 317 -18.47 -18.59 -6.31
N VAL A 318 -17.85 -18.78 -5.16
CA VAL A 318 -18.52 -18.87 -3.86
C VAL A 318 -18.76 -17.48 -3.30
N ARG A 319 -17.74 -16.65 -3.30
CA ARG A 319 -17.80 -15.30 -2.74
C ARG A 319 -16.84 -14.35 -3.44
N VAL A 320 -17.25 -13.10 -3.54
CA VAL A 320 -16.41 -11.99 -3.97
C VAL A 320 -16.30 -10.98 -2.84
N ASP A 321 -15.10 -10.69 -2.39
CA ASP A 321 -14.80 -9.76 -1.33
C ASP A 321 -14.07 -8.53 -1.88
N PHE A 322 -14.50 -7.35 -1.43
CA PHE A 322 -13.82 -6.09 -1.72
C PHE A 322 -13.11 -5.57 -0.47
N SER A 323 -11.85 -5.20 -0.62
CA SER A 323 -11.10 -4.55 0.46
C SER A 323 -11.75 -3.21 0.82
N ASP A 324 -11.50 -2.70 2.04
CA ASP A 324 -11.83 -1.28 2.28
C ASP A 324 -10.99 -0.42 1.34
N PRO A 325 -11.55 0.64 0.70
CA PRO A 325 -10.79 1.45 -0.24
C PRO A 325 -9.46 1.88 0.36
N GLN A 326 -8.39 1.70 -0.39
CA GLN A 326 -7.02 1.98 0.06
C GLN A 326 -6.55 1.10 1.24
N GLY A 327 -7.24 -0.02 1.53
CA GLY A 327 -7.00 -0.90 2.68
C GLY A 327 -5.65 -1.60 2.74
N GLY A 328 -4.74 -1.25 1.87
CA GLY A 328 -3.37 -1.73 1.86
C GLY A 328 -2.99 -2.43 0.56
N LYS A 329 -1.69 -2.59 0.36
CA LYS A 329 -1.13 -3.24 -0.83
C LYS A 329 -1.28 -4.76 -0.72
N GLY A 330 -2.00 -5.34 -1.67
CA GLY A 330 -2.25 -6.76 -1.78
C GLY A 330 -1.08 -7.60 -2.31
N ALA A 331 -1.35 -8.87 -2.57
CA ALA A 331 -0.39 -9.79 -3.21
C ALA A 331 -0.04 -9.34 -4.63
N ALA A 332 -1.04 -8.93 -5.39
CA ALA A 332 -0.88 -8.45 -6.76
C ALA A 332 0.05 -7.23 -6.84
N ASP A 333 -0.10 -6.23 -5.97
CA ASP A 333 0.79 -5.07 -5.90
C ASP A 333 2.26 -5.45 -5.62
N ARG A 334 2.47 -6.40 -4.71
CA ARG A 334 3.82 -6.89 -4.38
C ARG A 334 4.46 -7.58 -5.55
N LEU A 335 3.67 -8.40 -6.24
CA LEU A 335 4.12 -9.10 -7.44
C LEU A 335 4.39 -8.11 -8.57
N ALA A 336 3.53 -7.11 -8.78
CA ALA A 336 3.73 -6.04 -9.76
C ALA A 336 5.07 -5.33 -9.55
N ALA A 337 5.47 -5.07 -8.30
CA ALA A 337 6.76 -4.47 -8.01
C ALA A 337 7.94 -5.38 -8.38
N SER A 338 7.80 -6.70 -8.21
CA SER A 338 8.81 -7.68 -8.64
C SER A 338 8.87 -7.79 -10.16
N CYS A 339 7.72 -7.84 -10.83
CA CYS A 339 7.61 -7.83 -12.29
C CYS A 339 8.26 -6.58 -12.89
N LYS A 340 7.93 -5.38 -12.37
CA LYS A 340 8.53 -4.12 -12.85
C LYS A 340 10.04 -4.11 -12.72
N ARG A 341 10.60 -4.72 -11.68
CA ARG A 341 12.05 -4.83 -11.52
C ARG A 341 12.65 -5.78 -12.56
N HIS A 342 11.98 -6.90 -12.80
CA HIS A 342 12.39 -7.88 -13.81
C HIS A 342 12.36 -7.28 -15.22
N ILE A 343 11.27 -6.59 -15.59
CA ILE A 343 11.14 -5.89 -16.86
C ILE A 343 12.23 -4.84 -17.02
N ARG A 344 12.54 -4.07 -15.97
CA ARG A 344 13.61 -3.08 -16.02
C ARG A 344 14.97 -3.72 -16.31
N ALA A 345 15.30 -4.86 -15.69
CA ALA A 345 16.54 -5.57 -15.98
C ALA A 345 16.62 -5.97 -17.47
N PHE A 346 15.52 -6.47 -18.04
CA PHE A 346 15.45 -6.81 -19.47
C PHE A 346 15.65 -5.59 -20.39
N ILE A 347 15.10 -4.42 -20.01
CA ILE A 347 15.32 -3.17 -20.77
C ILE A 347 16.78 -2.72 -20.63
N ASP A 348 17.36 -2.77 -19.44
CA ASP A 348 18.75 -2.37 -19.17
C ASP A 348 19.77 -3.24 -19.95
N GLU A 349 19.38 -4.43 -20.40
CA GLU A 349 20.15 -5.31 -21.29
C GLU A 349 20.10 -4.92 -22.77
N GLY A 350 19.36 -3.91 -23.13
CA GLY A 350 19.29 -3.40 -24.50
C GLY A 350 18.02 -3.72 -25.25
N ASN A 351 16.98 -4.23 -24.56
CA ASN A 351 15.72 -4.63 -25.17
C ASN A 351 14.65 -3.54 -25.06
N ASP A 352 13.76 -3.49 -26.05
CA ASP A 352 12.61 -2.61 -26.01
C ASP A 352 11.39 -3.34 -25.39
N VAL A 353 10.49 -2.58 -24.75
CA VAL A 353 9.20 -3.07 -24.24
C VAL A 353 8.13 -2.02 -24.57
N CYS A 354 7.52 -2.13 -25.76
CA CYS A 354 6.56 -1.17 -26.30
C CYS A 354 5.18 -1.79 -26.55
N THR A 355 5.09 -3.11 -26.64
CA THR A 355 3.88 -3.87 -26.94
C THR A 355 3.55 -4.86 -25.84
N ALA A 356 2.32 -5.41 -25.86
CA ALA A 356 1.90 -6.44 -24.91
C ALA A 356 2.69 -7.74 -25.08
N ASP A 357 3.10 -8.07 -26.30
CA ASP A 357 3.93 -9.24 -26.59
C ASP A 357 5.35 -9.04 -26.03
N GLU A 358 5.98 -7.89 -26.29
CA GLU A 358 7.30 -7.57 -25.71
C GLU A 358 7.25 -7.50 -24.17
N LEU A 359 6.15 -7.04 -23.59
CA LEU A 359 5.94 -7.08 -22.13
C LEU A 359 5.87 -8.52 -21.60
N LYS A 360 5.21 -9.43 -22.34
CA LYS A 360 5.20 -10.85 -22.04
C LYS A 360 6.61 -11.44 -22.15
N ASP A 361 7.34 -11.15 -23.23
CA ASP A 361 8.71 -11.64 -23.45
C ASP A 361 9.65 -11.14 -22.34
N ALA A 362 9.53 -9.87 -21.96
CA ALA A 362 10.28 -9.32 -20.84
C ALA A 362 10.00 -10.05 -19.51
N LEU A 363 8.74 -10.39 -19.24
CA LEU A 363 8.36 -11.12 -18.03
C LEU A 363 8.81 -12.58 -18.03
N LEU A 364 8.97 -13.20 -19.19
CA LEU A 364 9.42 -14.57 -19.38
C LEU A 364 10.94 -14.67 -19.60
N SER A 365 11.65 -13.55 -19.74
CA SER A 365 13.10 -13.53 -19.91
C SER A 365 13.83 -14.20 -18.73
N HIS A 366 15.03 -14.73 -18.95
CA HIS A 366 15.86 -15.36 -17.91
C HIS A 366 15.17 -16.49 -17.14
N GLY A 367 14.28 -17.24 -17.78
CA GLY A 367 13.48 -18.29 -17.14
C GLY A 367 12.27 -17.78 -16.37
N GLY A 368 11.96 -16.49 -16.48
CA GLY A 368 10.76 -15.86 -15.90
C GLY A 368 10.80 -15.72 -14.39
N LEU A 369 9.67 -15.30 -13.84
CA LEU A 369 9.44 -15.26 -12.39
C LEU A 369 8.74 -16.57 -11.99
N LYS A 370 9.28 -17.30 -11.03
CA LYS A 370 8.70 -18.57 -10.57
C LYS A 370 7.25 -18.39 -10.12
N GLY A 371 6.39 -19.29 -10.57
CA GLY A 371 4.95 -19.25 -10.28
C GLY A 371 4.20 -18.15 -11.03
N VAL A 372 4.82 -17.44 -11.98
CA VAL A 372 4.20 -16.40 -12.79
C VAL A 372 3.99 -16.90 -14.20
N ARG A 373 2.77 -16.77 -14.70
CA ARG A 373 2.36 -17.11 -16.07
C ARG A 373 1.83 -15.86 -16.76
N VAL A 374 2.10 -15.72 -18.02
CA VAL A 374 1.79 -14.50 -18.77
C VAL A 374 1.05 -14.82 -20.06
N VAL A 375 0.01 -14.06 -20.36
CA VAL A 375 -0.66 -14.02 -21.65
C VAL A 375 -0.65 -12.60 -22.21
N SER A 376 -0.39 -12.45 -23.50
CA SER A 376 -0.51 -11.19 -24.22
C SER A 376 -1.80 -11.17 -25.03
N LEU A 377 -2.54 -10.06 -24.97
CA LEU A 377 -3.79 -9.83 -25.65
C LEU A 377 -3.74 -8.53 -26.45
N ASP A 378 -4.33 -8.50 -27.64
CA ASP A 378 -4.40 -7.27 -28.43
C ASP A 378 -5.45 -6.32 -27.86
N THR A 379 -6.64 -6.83 -27.57
CA THR A 379 -7.72 -6.03 -26.98
C THR A 379 -8.71 -6.90 -26.22
N ILE A 380 -9.34 -6.29 -25.22
CA ILE A 380 -10.55 -6.84 -24.58
C ILE A 380 -11.69 -5.89 -24.91
N ILE A 381 -12.70 -6.42 -25.60
CA ILE A 381 -13.83 -5.65 -26.11
C ILE A 381 -14.83 -5.41 -24.97
N GLU A 382 -15.30 -4.19 -24.85
CA GLU A 382 -16.41 -3.86 -23.94
C GLU A 382 -17.70 -4.49 -24.46
N THR A 383 -18.31 -5.35 -23.66
CA THR A 383 -19.65 -5.88 -23.96
C THR A 383 -20.72 -4.88 -23.51
N PRO A 384 -21.87 -4.81 -24.22
CA PRO A 384 -22.95 -3.89 -23.83
C PRO A 384 -23.42 -4.12 -22.38
N ASP A 385 -23.79 -3.05 -21.68
CA ASP A 385 -24.33 -3.17 -20.33
C ASP A 385 -25.80 -3.63 -20.39
N SER A 386 -26.16 -4.59 -19.53
CA SER A 386 -27.52 -5.10 -19.41
C SER A 386 -28.48 -4.13 -18.71
N GLY A 387 -27.98 -3.00 -18.21
CA GLY A 387 -28.76 -2.00 -17.47
C GLY A 387 -29.22 -2.44 -16.09
N GLN A 388 -28.86 -3.63 -15.65
CA GLN A 388 -29.18 -4.12 -14.31
C GLN A 388 -28.34 -3.41 -13.25
N THR A 389 -28.95 -3.06 -12.13
CA THR A 389 -28.27 -2.38 -11.02
C THR A 389 -28.56 -3.05 -9.69
N ILE A 390 -27.55 -3.13 -8.84
CA ILE A 390 -27.70 -3.52 -7.43
C ILE A 390 -27.81 -2.25 -6.60
N THR A 391 -28.99 -2.03 -6.02
CA THR A 391 -29.24 -0.84 -5.22
C THR A 391 -28.35 -0.81 -3.98
N GLY A 392 -27.57 0.26 -3.84
CA GLY A 392 -26.66 0.47 -2.70
C GLY A 392 -25.36 -0.33 -2.77
N ILE A 393 -25.00 -0.85 -3.93
CA ILE A 393 -23.76 -1.63 -4.16
C ILE A 393 -22.51 -0.96 -3.55
N THR A 394 -22.38 0.36 -3.65
CA THR A 394 -21.22 1.10 -3.15
C THR A 394 -21.01 1.02 -1.63
N LYS A 395 -21.99 0.52 -0.90
CA LYS A 395 -21.94 0.30 0.56
C LYS A 395 -21.70 -1.17 0.93
N LEU A 396 -21.81 -2.09 -0.02
CA LEU A 396 -21.69 -3.54 0.20
C LEU A 396 -20.29 -3.96 -0.22
N ASN A 397 -19.59 -4.74 0.58
CA ASN A 397 -18.23 -5.16 0.30
C ASN A 397 -18.05 -6.66 0.09
N ASN A 398 -19.05 -7.46 0.45
CA ASN A 398 -18.96 -8.93 0.36
C ASN A 398 -20.23 -9.46 -0.32
N PHE A 399 -20.05 -10.36 -1.29
CA PHE A 399 -21.13 -10.95 -2.10
C PHE A 399 -20.93 -12.45 -2.18
N GLU A 400 -21.86 -13.20 -1.58
CA GLU A 400 -21.83 -14.67 -1.55
C GLU A 400 -22.93 -15.25 -2.43
N PHE A 401 -22.56 -16.22 -3.26
CA PHE A 401 -23.43 -16.85 -4.24
C PHE A 401 -23.93 -18.21 -3.72
N SER A 402 -24.92 -18.18 -2.85
CA SER A 402 -25.48 -19.39 -2.22
C SER A 402 -26.23 -20.25 -3.21
N SER A 403 -26.95 -19.64 -4.17
CA SER A 403 -27.66 -20.28 -5.24
C SER A 403 -27.48 -19.59 -6.57
N THR A 404 -27.97 -20.18 -7.66
CA THR A 404 -27.97 -19.55 -9.00
C THR A 404 -28.90 -18.35 -9.09
N GLU A 405 -29.84 -18.18 -8.15
CA GLU A 405 -30.85 -17.12 -8.20
C GLU A 405 -30.62 -15.98 -7.22
N SER A 406 -29.94 -16.23 -6.10
CA SER A 406 -29.76 -15.24 -5.04
C SER A 406 -28.31 -14.95 -4.72
N VAL A 407 -28.03 -13.70 -4.33
CA VAL A 407 -26.76 -13.22 -3.84
C VAL A 407 -26.96 -12.61 -2.46
N THR A 408 -26.25 -13.11 -1.46
CA THR A 408 -26.26 -12.54 -0.12
C THR A 408 -25.14 -11.52 0.00
N CYS A 409 -25.45 -10.33 0.49
CA CYS A 409 -24.54 -9.18 0.47
C CYS A 409 -24.38 -8.58 1.86
N TRP A 410 -23.14 -8.19 2.21
CA TRP A 410 -22.82 -7.52 3.48
C TRP A 410 -22.04 -6.24 3.27
N ARG A 411 -22.14 -5.32 4.22
CA ARG A 411 -21.21 -4.19 4.37
C ARG A 411 -19.86 -4.63 4.95
N ALA A 412 -19.91 -5.56 5.89
CA ALA A 412 -18.79 -6.24 6.51
C ALA A 412 -19.14 -7.70 6.63
N TYR A 413 -18.27 -8.59 6.21
CA TYR A 413 -18.57 -10.01 6.11
C TYR A 413 -19.06 -10.60 7.44
N CYS A 414 -20.15 -11.33 7.40
CA CYS A 414 -20.80 -11.96 8.56
C CYS A 414 -21.23 -10.99 9.68
N VAL A 415 -21.40 -9.70 9.41
CA VAL A 415 -22.06 -8.79 10.33
C VAL A 415 -23.52 -8.61 9.88
N GLY A 416 -24.46 -9.18 10.65
CA GLY A 416 -25.86 -9.37 10.28
C GLY A 416 -26.09 -10.61 9.43
N ARG A 417 -27.36 -10.89 9.14
CA ARG A 417 -27.77 -12.04 8.32
C ARG A 417 -27.39 -11.90 6.85
N GLY A 418 -27.07 -10.70 6.42
CA GLY A 418 -26.83 -10.38 5.03
C GLY A 418 -28.13 -10.05 4.27
N LYS A 419 -28.04 -9.09 3.38
CA LYS A 419 -29.13 -8.68 2.49
C LYS A 419 -29.19 -9.62 1.28
N ILE A 420 -30.28 -10.28 1.09
CA ILE A 420 -30.52 -11.16 -0.08
C ILE A 420 -31.01 -10.31 -1.24
N ILE A 421 -30.38 -10.48 -2.40
CA ILE A 421 -30.72 -9.83 -3.65
C ILE A 421 -30.97 -10.92 -4.70
N ASN A 422 -32.07 -10.81 -5.44
CA ASN A 422 -32.39 -11.70 -6.55
C ASN A 422 -32.29 -10.91 -7.87
N PRO A 423 -31.09 -10.77 -8.42
CA PRO A 423 -30.94 -10.13 -9.70
C PRO A 423 -31.45 -11.07 -10.80
N GLY A 424 -32.26 -10.55 -11.72
CA GLY A 424 -32.76 -11.32 -12.85
C GLY A 424 -31.65 -11.97 -13.68
N SER A 425 -31.98 -12.99 -14.47
CA SER A 425 -31.06 -13.60 -15.44
C SER A 425 -30.84 -12.68 -16.63
N SER A 426 -29.66 -12.76 -17.26
CA SER A 426 -29.35 -12.10 -18.52
C SER A 426 -29.35 -13.12 -19.64
N SER A 427 -29.80 -12.71 -20.82
CA SER A 427 -29.78 -13.54 -22.03
C SER A 427 -28.40 -13.60 -22.72
N SER A 428 -27.48 -12.73 -22.35
CA SER A 428 -26.14 -12.63 -22.96
C SER A 428 -25.06 -12.64 -21.88
N PRO A 429 -23.91 -13.29 -22.11
CA PRO A 429 -22.80 -13.28 -21.17
C PRO A 429 -22.26 -11.87 -20.99
N ARG A 430 -21.89 -11.53 -19.74
CA ARG A 430 -21.39 -10.19 -19.37
C ARG A 430 -19.88 -10.03 -19.59
N TYR A 431 -19.24 -11.00 -20.22
CA TYR A 431 -17.81 -11.06 -20.46
C TYR A 431 -17.49 -11.62 -21.85
N GLN A 432 -16.31 -11.34 -22.33
CA GLN A 432 -15.72 -11.92 -23.53
C GLN A 432 -14.93 -13.17 -23.14
N VAL A 433 -15.09 -14.26 -23.87
CA VAL A 433 -14.23 -15.45 -23.73
C VAL A 433 -12.90 -15.16 -24.40
N LEU A 434 -11.81 -15.29 -23.65
CA LEU A 434 -10.44 -15.07 -24.11
C LEU A 434 -9.83 -16.42 -24.51
N GLN A 435 -9.28 -16.51 -25.74
CA GLN A 435 -8.83 -17.78 -26.32
C GLN A 435 -7.32 -18.01 -26.29
N LYS A 436 -6.50 -16.97 -26.04
CA LYS A 436 -5.04 -17.12 -25.99
C LYS A 436 -4.61 -17.82 -24.69
N SER A 437 -3.73 -18.82 -24.80
CA SER A 437 -3.23 -19.55 -23.63
C SER A 437 -2.13 -18.80 -22.89
N PHE A 438 -2.04 -19.04 -21.58
CA PHE A 438 -0.91 -18.58 -20.76
C PHE A 438 0.37 -19.33 -21.10
N SER A 439 1.52 -18.74 -20.76
CA SER A 439 2.80 -19.44 -20.72
C SER A 439 2.74 -20.63 -19.76
N GLU A 440 3.61 -21.61 -19.96
CA GLU A 440 3.76 -22.75 -19.05
C GLU A 440 4.18 -22.30 -17.66
N GLY A 441 3.81 -23.06 -16.64
CA GLY A 441 4.19 -22.83 -15.25
C GLY A 441 3.31 -23.57 -14.27
N ASP A 442 3.88 -23.90 -13.11
CA ASP A 442 3.24 -24.67 -12.06
C ASP A 442 3.01 -23.85 -10.79
N PHE A 443 2.13 -24.34 -9.93
CA PHE A 443 1.97 -23.82 -8.59
C PHE A 443 3.27 -23.95 -7.79
N THR A 444 3.54 -22.94 -6.98
CA THR A 444 4.75 -22.83 -6.17
C THR A 444 4.39 -22.87 -4.69
N SER A 445 5.08 -23.71 -3.95
CA SER A 445 4.89 -23.80 -2.50
C SER A 445 5.49 -22.60 -1.78
N PHE A 446 4.84 -22.17 -0.71
CA PHE A 446 5.47 -21.29 0.26
C PHE A 446 6.47 -22.11 1.08
N ARG A 447 7.76 -21.93 0.84
CA ARG A 447 8.77 -22.55 1.72
C ARG A 447 8.76 -21.83 3.06
N CYS A 448 8.10 -22.40 4.05
CA CYS A 448 8.50 -22.18 5.42
C CYS A 448 9.90 -22.79 5.58
N LYS A 449 10.89 -22.00 5.96
CA LYS A 449 12.12 -22.56 6.49
C LYS A 449 11.80 -23.11 7.89
N SER A 450 11.25 -24.33 7.96
CA SER A 450 11.11 -25.07 9.19
C SER A 450 11.99 -26.29 9.11
N GLU A 451 12.67 -26.54 10.22
CA GLU A 451 13.37 -27.74 10.59
C GLU A 451 14.73 -27.99 9.90
N LYS A 452 15.76 -27.42 10.51
CA LYS A 452 17.01 -28.15 10.59
C LYS A 452 16.67 -29.51 11.22
N GLN A 453 16.66 -30.56 10.41
CA GLN A 453 16.75 -31.93 10.91
C GLN A 453 17.91 -31.95 11.91
N VAL A 454 17.60 -32.23 13.15
CA VAL A 454 18.56 -32.65 14.14
C VAL A 454 19.06 -33.99 13.65
N GLY A 455 20.09 -33.94 12.81
CA GLY A 455 20.82 -35.12 12.37
C GLY A 455 21.48 -35.76 13.58
N GLN A 456 21.10 -37.00 13.82
CA GLN A 456 21.75 -37.88 14.75
C GLN A 456 23.26 -37.84 14.52
N THR A 457 23.99 -37.51 15.57
CA THR A 457 25.44 -37.68 15.66
C THR A 457 25.77 -39.14 15.53
N ALA A 458 26.32 -39.53 14.37
CA ALA A 458 27.13 -40.71 14.26
C ALA A 458 28.59 -40.23 14.16
N SER A 459 29.29 -40.43 15.24
CA SER A 459 30.74 -40.37 15.35
C SER A 459 31.40 -41.36 14.38
N THR A 460 32.27 -40.89 13.50
CA THR A 460 33.46 -41.63 13.12
C THR A 460 34.57 -40.71 12.64
N SER A 461 35.71 -41.00 13.16
CA SER A 461 37.03 -40.38 13.09
C SER A 461 37.64 -40.21 11.70
N ALA A 462 38.34 -39.10 11.59
CA ALA A 462 39.61 -38.82 10.92
C ALA A 462 40.04 -39.65 9.71
N THR A 463 40.35 -38.97 8.63
CA THR A 463 41.71 -39.03 8.04
C THR A 463 41.96 -37.85 7.10
N VAL A 464 43.12 -37.26 7.31
CA VAL A 464 43.80 -36.21 6.54
C VAL A 464 44.24 -36.78 5.21
N ALA A 465 44.07 -36.08 4.10
CA ALA A 465 44.98 -36.07 2.96
C ALA A 465 44.73 -34.85 2.07
N GLU A 466 45.58 -33.87 2.12
CA GLU A 466 46.01 -33.12 0.93
C GLU A 466 47.00 -34.00 0.13
N PRO A 467 47.35 -33.73 -1.13
CA PRO A 467 47.44 -32.43 -1.80
C PRO A 467 47.24 -32.41 -3.33
N SER A 468 47.39 -31.20 -3.82
CA SER A 468 48.05 -30.79 -5.08
C SER A 468 47.48 -31.17 -6.43
N GLY A 469 47.27 -30.14 -7.19
CA GLY A 469 47.74 -30.17 -8.57
C GLY A 469 46.79 -29.64 -9.62
N VAL A 470 47.23 -28.56 -10.18
CA VAL A 470 47.19 -28.17 -11.58
C VAL A 470 46.15 -27.09 -11.95
N ILE A 471 46.74 -25.92 -12.09
CA ILE A 471 46.28 -24.76 -12.85
C ILE A 471 46.08 -25.19 -14.31
N SER A 472 44.92 -24.91 -14.87
CA SER A 472 44.79 -24.66 -16.28
C SER A 472 43.96 -23.37 -16.44
N GLU A 473 44.67 -22.33 -16.80
CA GLU A 473 44.09 -21.15 -17.44
C GLU A 473 43.47 -21.59 -18.76
N ASP A 474 42.18 -21.37 -18.90
CA ASP A 474 41.57 -21.13 -20.20
C ASP A 474 40.59 -19.98 -20.12
N SER A 475 40.97 -18.95 -20.82
CA SER A 475 40.26 -17.76 -21.10
C SER A 475 39.03 -18.05 -21.96
N ASP A 476 37.84 -17.88 -21.38
CA ASP A 476 36.67 -17.61 -22.16
C ASP A 476 35.94 -16.40 -21.60
N LEU A 477 36.08 -15.30 -22.30
CA LEU A 477 35.30 -14.06 -22.18
C LEU A 477 33.84 -14.34 -22.66
N SER A 478 33.09 -15.09 -21.88
CA SER A 478 31.63 -15.06 -21.99
C SER A 478 31.14 -14.05 -21.00
N THR A 479 30.57 -12.96 -21.49
CA THR A 479 29.77 -11.99 -20.72
C THR A 479 28.48 -12.68 -20.26
N GLY A 480 28.61 -13.64 -19.36
CA GLY A 480 27.48 -14.39 -18.78
C GLY A 480 26.80 -13.55 -17.71
N VAL A 481 25.54 -13.30 -17.89
CA VAL A 481 24.68 -12.75 -16.86
C VAL A 481 24.21 -13.90 -15.98
N TYR A 482 24.56 -13.88 -14.70
CA TYR A 482 24.28 -14.96 -13.75
C TYR A 482 23.07 -14.63 -12.89
N SER A 483 21.94 -15.31 -13.11
CA SER A 483 20.76 -15.17 -12.26
C SER A 483 20.92 -15.93 -10.96
N CYS A 484 20.34 -15.41 -9.88
CA CYS A 484 20.32 -16.14 -8.62
C CYS A 484 19.45 -17.40 -8.74
N PRO A 485 19.99 -18.61 -8.45
CA PRO A 485 19.23 -19.87 -8.55
C PRO A 485 18.23 -20.05 -7.39
N GLN A 486 18.20 -19.14 -6.44
CA GLN A 486 17.27 -19.23 -5.31
C GLN A 486 15.88 -18.71 -5.68
N ASP A 487 14.87 -19.52 -5.37
CA ASP A 487 13.46 -19.23 -5.66
C ASP A 487 13.00 -17.84 -5.19
N GLY A 488 12.35 -17.10 -6.09
CA GLY A 488 11.82 -15.76 -5.80
C GLY A 488 12.87 -14.65 -5.72
N CYS A 489 14.14 -14.94 -5.96
CA CYS A 489 15.19 -13.93 -6.08
C CYS A 489 15.34 -13.50 -7.54
N VAL A 490 15.08 -12.22 -7.81
CA VAL A 490 15.18 -11.60 -9.15
C VAL A 490 16.53 -10.91 -9.37
N ARG A 491 17.55 -11.21 -8.56
CA ARG A 491 18.86 -10.58 -8.69
C ARG A 491 19.69 -11.28 -9.76
N VAL A 492 20.31 -10.46 -10.58
CA VAL A 492 21.18 -10.88 -11.67
C VAL A 492 22.56 -10.27 -11.42
N PHE A 493 23.61 -11.04 -11.68
CA PHE A 493 25.00 -10.66 -11.42
C PHE A 493 25.82 -10.80 -12.68
N GLN A 494 26.71 -9.86 -12.93
CA GLN A 494 27.65 -9.89 -14.06
C GLN A 494 28.91 -10.70 -13.76
N ARG A 495 29.08 -11.19 -12.54
CA ARG A 495 30.24 -11.98 -12.09
C ARG A 495 29.80 -13.09 -11.16
N VAL A 496 30.36 -14.28 -11.36
CA VAL A 496 30.09 -15.46 -10.49
C VAL A 496 30.42 -15.17 -9.03
N SER A 497 31.54 -14.47 -8.75
CA SER A 497 31.94 -14.09 -7.40
C SER A 497 30.92 -13.17 -6.67
N ALA A 498 30.21 -12.34 -7.42
CA ALA A 498 29.16 -11.50 -6.86
C ALA A 498 27.88 -12.31 -6.56
N LEU A 499 27.59 -13.31 -7.40
CA LEU A 499 26.52 -14.29 -7.16
C LEU A 499 26.84 -15.16 -5.94
N GLU A 500 28.06 -15.68 -5.84
CA GLU A 500 28.49 -16.50 -4.69
C GLU A 500 28.42 -15.73 -3.38
N LYS A 501 28.88 -14.46 -3.39
CA LYS A 501 28.76 -13.57 -2.22
C LYS A 501 27.30 -13.28 -1.87
N HIS A 502 26.42 -13.16 -2.86
CA HIS A 502 24.98 -13.00 -2.64
C HIS A 502 24.37 -14.26 -2.03
N LEU A 503 24.77 -15.43 -2.49
CA LEU A 503 24.32 -16.73 -1.96
C LEU A 503 24.85 -16.98 -0.55
N SER A 504 26.10 -16.65 -0.27
CA SER A 504 26.75 -16.85 1.04
C SER A 504 26.15 -15.94 2.13
N VAL A 505 25.64 -14.76 1.76
CA VAL A 505 25.01 -13.81 2.70
C VAL A 505 23.52 -14.13 2.91
N GLU A 506 22.99 -15.19 2.29
CA GLU A 506 21.57 -15.63 2.38
C GLU A 506 20.52 -14.52 2.17
N LYS A 507 20.82 -13.48 1.37
CA LYS A 507 19.89 -12.38 1.09
C LYS A 507 18.79 -12.73 0.08
N CYS A 508 18.74 -13.98 -0.37
CA CYS A 508 17.85 -14.47 -1.43
C CYS A 508 16.45 -14.86 -0.98
N SER A 509 16.20 -14.99 0.32
CA SER A 509 14.89 -15.41 0.81
C SER A 509 13.86 -14.29 0.66
N ARG A 510 13.30 -14.12 -0.56
CA ARG A 510 12.12 -13.28 -0.80
C ARG A 510 11.07 -14.15 -1.46
N SER A 511 10.18 -14.70 -0.65
CA SER A 511 8.86 -15.12 -1.11
C SER A 511 8.11 -13.88 -1.63
N PRO A 512 7.36 -13.96 -2.76
CA PRO A 512 6.50 -12.86 -3.23
C PRO A 512 5.44 -12.45 -2.21
N GLU A 513 5.04 -13.37 -1.35
CA GLU A 513 4.26 -13.07 -0.15
C GLU A 513 5.12 -13.27 1.09
N LYS A 514 5.56 -12.16 1.63
CA LYS A 514 5.76 -12.10 3.06
C LYS A 514 4.42 -11.66 3.65
N TYR A 515 3.75 -12.59 4.34
CA TYR A 515 2.78 -12.21 5.34
C TYR A 515 3.39 -11.04 6.12
N SER A 516 2.60 -10.03 6.44
CA SER A 516 3.10 -9.01 7.37
C SER A 516 3.56 -9.75 8.64
N LEU A 517 4.50 -9.20 9.38
CA LEU A 517 4.91 -9.78 10.67
C LEU A 517 3.69 -10.05 11.56
N MET A 518 2.65 -9.24 11.37
CA MET A 518 1.34 -9.37 11.99
C MET A 518 0.60 -10.62 11.51
N ASP A 519 0.58 -10.88 10.20
CA ASP A 519 -0.06 -12.08 9.65
C ASP A 519 0.67 -13.35 10.11
N LEU A 520 2.00 -13.34 10.15
CA LEU A 520 2.81 -14.45 10.69
C LEU A 520 2.61 -14.64 12.19
N ALA A 521 2.53 -13.54 12.96
CA ALA A 521 2.24 -13.60 14.38
C ALA A 521 0.82 -14.13 14.65
N LYS A 522 -0.18 -13.71 13.88
CA LYS A 522 -1.55 -14.24 13.97
C LYS A 522 -1.62 -15.70 13.58
N MET A 523 -0.93 -16.12 12.52
CA MET A 523 -0.88 -17.53 12.10
C MET A 523 -0.15 -18.39 13.13
N GLY A 524 1.02 -17.97 13.62
CA GLY A 524 1.74 -18.67 14.68
C GLY A 524 0.95 -18.73 15.99
N TYR A 525 0.25 -17.65 16.34
CA TYR A 525 -0.62 -17.61 17.50
C TYR A 525 -1.83 -18.52 17.34
N LYS A 526 -2.47 -18.57 16.16
CA LYS A 526 -3.55 -19.49 15.85
C LYS A 526 -3.09 -20.95 15.96
N THR A 527 -1.94 -21.29 15.38
CA THR A 527 -1.35 -22.65 15.50
C THR A 527 -1.11 -23.03 16.96
N HIS A 528 -0.56 -22.13 17.78
CA HIS A 528 -0.39 -22.38 19.20
C HIS A 528 -1.70 -22.52 20.00
N LEU A 529 -2.76 -21.82 19.57
CA LEU A 529 -4.10 -22.00 20.16
C LEU A 529 -4.73 -23.32 19.79
N GLU A 530 -4.56 -23.77 18.55
CA GLU A 530 -5.05 -25.07 18.04
C GLU A 530 -4.29 -26.24 18.69
N GLU A 531 -3.01 -26.06 19.00
CA GLU A 531 -2.20 -27.04 19.74
C GLU A 531 -2.55 -27.12 21.24
N GLY A 532 -3.50 -26.32 21.72
CA GLY A 532 -3.98 -26.33 23.11
C GLY A 532 -2.95 -25.82 24.13
N VAL A 533 -1.89 -25.18 23.66
CA VAL A 533 -0.84 -24.59 24.51
C VAL A 533 -1.14 -23.12 24.76
N GLY A 534 -2.09 -22.85 25.61
CA GLY A 534 -2.34 -21.52 26.13
C GLY A 534 -3.82 -21.24 26.38
N ILE A 535 -4.16 -21.07 27.63
CA ILE A 535 -5.41 -20.40 28.01
C ILE A 535 -5.22 -18.95 27.59
N LEU A 536 -6.06 -18.45 26.70
CA LEU A 536 -6.17 -17.00 26.45
C LEU A 536 -6.40 -16.32 27.80
N PRO A 537 -5.51 -15.44 28.26
CA PRO A 537 -5.84 -14.61 29.39
C PRO A 537 -7.02 -13.75 28.97
N SER A 538 -8.17 -13.92 29.62
CA SER A 538 -9.19 -12.88 29.55
C SER A 538 -8.55 -11.57 30.00
N LEU A 539 -8.75 -10.51 29.23
CA LEU A 539 -8.43 -9.14 29.65
C LEU A 539 -9.12 -8.88 30.99
N LYS A 540 -8.43 -9.14 32.08
CA LYS A 540 -8.89 -8.87 33.43
C LYS A 540 -7.95 -7.87 34.06
N ALA A 541 -8.19 -6.62 33.80
CA ALA A 541 -7.97 -5.59 34.78
C ALA A 541 -9.33 -4.92 35.00
N PRO A 542 -9.98 -5.08 36.14
CA PRO A 542 -11.10 -4.23 36.45
C PRO A 542 -10.51 -2.84 36.71
N VAL A 543 -10.53 -2.01 35.68
CA VAL A 543 -10.43 -0.57 35.90
C VAL A 543 -11.75 -0.19 36.55
N ALA A 544 -11.68 0.26 37.78
CA ALA A 544 -12.84 0.79 38.49
C ALA A 544 -13.53 1.78 37.55
N HIS A 545 -14.83 1.57 37.32
CA HIS A 545 -15.67 2.48 36.59
C HIS A 545 -15.56 3.88 37.16
N GLN A 546 -14.74 4.71 36.51
CA GLN A 546 -14.86 6.16 36.65
C GLN A 546 -16.02 6.58 35.76
N GLU A 547 -17.01 7.23 36.35
CA GLU A 547 -18.14 7.83 35.65
C GLU A 547 -17.60 8.71 34.51
N GLY A 548 -17.86 8.32 33.26
CA GLY A 548 -17.54 9.14 32.12
C GLY A 548 -16.76 8.50 30.96
N HIS A 549 -16.64 7.19 30.89
CA HIS A 549 -15.98 6.55 29.74
C HIS A 549 -16.73 6.77 28.43
N PHE A 550 -15.98 7.12 27.37
CA PHE A 550 -16.54 7.28 26.04
C PHE A 550 -16.84 5.92 25.41
N VAL A 551 -18.11 5.59 25.28
CA VAL A 551 -18.58 4.43 24.52
C VAL A 551 -19.10 4.93 23.18
N PRO A 552 -18.50 4.51 22.05
CA PRO A 552 -19.00 4.88 20.73
C PRO A 552 -20.38 4.25 20.47
N ASN A 553 -21.17 4.83 19.58
CA ASN A 553 -22.47 4.29 19.18
C ASN A 553 -22.29 3.02 18.32
N GLU A 554 -23.29 2.11 18.34
CA GLU A 554 -23.34 1.00 17.40
C GLU A 554 -23.18 1.49 15.96
N GLY A 555 -22.38 0.78 15.15
CA GLY A 555 -22.14 1.14 13.76
C GLY A 555 -21.19 2.35 13.55
N TRP A 556 -20.46 2.77 14.56
CA TRP A 556 -19.59 3.96 14.50
C TRP A 556 -18.52 3.91 13.41
N ALA A 557 -18.08 2.73 13.01
CA ALA A 557 -17.06 2.56 11.97
C ALA A 557 -17.63 2.36 10.56
N LEU A 558 -18.96 2.34 10.40
CA LEU A 558 -19.60 2.28 9.09
C LEU A 558 -19.22 3.49 8.23
N ARG A 559 -19.11 3.28 6.92
CA ARG A 559 -18.91 4.40 6.01
C ARG A 559 -20.14 5.32 6.06
N ALA A 560 -19.92 6.56 6.42
CA ALA A 560 -20.94 7.59 6.32
C ALA A 560 -21.41 7.73 4.86
N ALA A 561 -22.71 7.91 4.66
CA ALA A 561 -23.21 8.24 3.34
C ALA A 561 -22.58 9.59 2.94
N LYS A 562 -21.85 9.62 1.82
CA LYS A 562 -21.31 10.87 1.28
C LYS A 562 -22.49 11.77 0.95
N LYS A 563 -22.74 12.76 1.80
CA LYS A 563 -23.65 13.86 1.43
C LYS A 563 -23.00 14.60 0.27
N ALA A 564 -23.69 14.69 -0.87
CA ALA A 564 -23.20 15.45 -2.00
C ALA A 564 -23.10 16.93 -1.57
N TYR A 565 -21.88 17.41 -1.34
CA TYR A 565 -21.63 18.82 -1.07
C TYR A 565 -21.67 19.58 -2.39
N ARG A 566 -22.62 20.49 -2.52
CA ARG A 566 -22.71 21.37 -3.69
C ARG A 566 -21.96 22.66 -3.37
N PHE A 567 -20.93 22.95 -4.15
CA PHE A 567 -20.23 24.22 -4.03
C PHE A 567 -21.16 25.39 -4.35
N SER A 568 -21.08 26.45 -3.54
CA SER A 568 -21.73 27.71 -3.84
C SER A 568 -21.09 28.37 -5.08
N GLU A 569 -21.81 29.27 -5.74
CA GLU A 569 -21.24 29.99 -6.90
C GLU A 569 -20.01 30.81 -6.52
N LYS A 570 -19.97 31.36 -5.32
CA LYS A 570 -18.83 32.05 -4.74
C LYS A 570 -17.59 31.15 -4.62
N GLN A 571 -17.78 29.93 -4.09
CA GLN A 571 -16.71 28.92 -3.99
C GLN A 571 -16.21 28.50 -5.38
N LYS A 572 -17.14 28.25 -6.32
CA LYS A 572 -16.79 27.88 -7.70
C LYS A 572 -16.00 28.97 -8.39
N SER A 573 -16.47 30.25 -8.31
CA SER A 573 -15.78 31.38 -8.91
C SER A 573 -14.36 31.53 -8.38
N TYR A 574 -14.17 31.40 -7.07
CA TYR A 574 -12.86 31.45 -6.46
C TYR A 574 -11.95 30.30 -6.95
N LEU A 575 -12.47 29.08 -6.96
CA LEU A 575 -11.71 27.91 -7.40
C LEU A 575 -11.39 27.96 -8.90
N LEU A 576 -12.30 28.46 -9.74
CA LEU A 576 -12.06 28.65 -11.17
C LEU A 576 -10.98 29.71 -11.40
N ALA A 577 -10.98 30.82 -10.65
CA ALA A 577 -9.92 31.82 -10.72
C ALA A 577 -8.55 31.24 -10.35
N LYS A 578 -8.48 30.40 -9.29
CA LYS A 578 -7.25 29.69 -8.92
C LYS A 578 -6.82 28.65 -9.96
N PHE A 579 -7.77 27.94 -10.54
CA PHE A 579 -7.52 26.98 -11.60
C PHE A 579 -6.99 27.66 -12.87
N SER A 580 -7.54 28.80 -13.27
CA SER A 580 -7.10 29.57 -14.45
C SER A 580 -5.69 30.14 -14.27
N ILE A 581 -5.27 30.51 -13.06
CA ILE A 581 -3.87 30.88 -12.77
C ILE A 581 -2.94 29.70 -13.12
N GLY A 582 -3.32 28.48 -12.72
CA GLY A 582 -2.56 27.28 -13.06
C GLY A 582 -2.47 27.03 -14.57
N GLN A 583 -3.54 27.35 -15.33
CA GLN A 583 -3.55 27.23 -16.78
C GLN A 583 -2.65 28.28 -17.47
N THR A 584 -2.73 29.54 -17.04
CA THR A 584 -1.96 30.64 -17.65
C THR A 584 -0.46 30.58 -17.29
N THR A 585 -0.13 30.09 -16.11
CA THR A 585 1.28 30.03 -15.64
C THR A 585 1.95 28.70 -15.95
N GLY A 586 1.20 27.68 -16.44
CA GLY A 586 1.69 26.29 -16.60
C GLY A 586 1.95 25.57 -15.25
N ARG A 587 1.79 26.24 -14.13
CA ARG A 587 2.00 25.70 -12.77
C ARG A 587 0.67 25.38 -12.09
N LYS A 588 0.36 24.11 -11.89
CA LYS A 588 -0.81 23.73 -11.08
C LYS A 588 -0.64 24.19 -9.65
N LEU A 589 -1.61 24.94 -9.16
CA LEU A 589 -1.64 25.31 -7.75
C LEU A 589 -1.94 24.08 -6.89
N ASP A 590 -1.17 23.90 -5.81
CA ASP A 590 -1.41 22.87 -4.83
C ASP A 590 -2.74 23.11 -4.10
N ALA A 591 -3.57 22.07 -4.02
CA ALA A 591 -4.90 22.15 -3.39
C ALA A 591 -4.82 22.50 -1.91
N GLU A 592 -3.74 22.18 -1.22
CA GLU A 592 -3.51 22.50 0.18
C GLU A 592 -3.19 23.99 0.36
N VAL A 593 -2.36 24.53 -0.54
CA VAL A 593 -2.06 25.97 -0.58
C VAL A 593 -3.34 26.75 -0.85
N VAL A 594 -4.14 26.33 -1.84
CA VAL A 594 -5.41 26.98 -2.18
C VAL A 594 -6.41 26.91 -1.01
N ALA A 595 -6.47 25.78 -0.29
CA ALA A 595 -7.31 25.65 0.91
C ALA A 595 -6.90 26.65 2.01
N ARG A 596 -5.59 26.80 2.22
CA ARG A 596 -5.04 27.77 3.19
C ARG A 596 -5.31 29.21 2.77
N GLU A 597 -5.10 29.53 1.51
CA GLU A 597 -5.39 30.86 0.95
C GLU A 597 -6.88 31.18 1.01
N MET A 598 -7.77 30.20 0.76
CA MET A 598 -9.20 30.36 0.86
C MET A 598 -9.65 30.82 2.26
N ARG A 599 -9.06 30.26 3.31
CA ARG A 599 -9.35 30.62 4.70
C ARG A 599 -8.96 32.06 5.04
N ARG A 600 -8.03 32.65 4.30
CA ARG A 600 -7.49 34.00 4.50
C ARG A 600 -7.92 34.99 3.42
N ALA A 601 -8.67 34.53 2.42
CA ALA A 601 -9.11 35.36 1.31
C ALA A 601 -10.01 36.50 1.79
N ARG A 602 -9.72 37.75 1.33
CA ARG A 602 -10.50 38.95 1.62
C ARG A 602 -11.05 39.55 0.33
N GLY A 603 -12.23 40.16 0.43
CA GLY A 603 -12.81 40.94 -0.65
C GLY A 603 -12.11 42.27 -0.85
N ALA A 604 -12.54 43.03 -1.87
CA ALA A 604 -12.04 44.39 -2.13
C ALA A 604 -12.35 45.38 -0.99
N ASP A 605 -13.33 45.06 -0.18
CA ASP A 605 -13.75 45.79 1.04
C ASP A 605 -12.90 45.46 2.28
N GLY A 606 -11.90 44.55 2.13
CA GLY A 606 -11.07 44.09 3.22
C GLY A 606 -11.73 43.05 4.15
N VAL A 607 -13.02 42.76 3.93
CA VAL A 607 -13.77 41.76 4.71
C VAL A 607 -13.43 40.37 4.23
N ARG A 608 -13.49 39.39 5.14
CA ARG A 608 -13.25 37.98 4.82
C ARG A 608 -14.18 37.47 3.73
N LEU A 609 -13.62 36.87 2.70
CA LEU A 609 -14.40 36.38 1.55
C LEU A 609 -15.28 35.20 1.90
N PHE A 610 -14.83 34.26 2.76
CA PHE A 610 -15.57 33.06 3.13
C PHE A 610 -15.74 32.94 4.64
N GLN A 611 -16.90 32.47 5.07
CA GLN A 611 -17.16 32.07 6.44
C GLN A 611 -16.57 30.70 6.73
N SER A 612 -16.38 30.34 8.00
CA SER A 612 -15.83 29.05 8.41
C SER A 612 -16.63 27.84 7.90
N SER A 613 -17.95 27.98 7.76
CA SER A 613 -18.84 26.97 7.17
C SER A 613 -18.67 26.79 5.65
N GLU A 614 -18.03 27.74 4.97
CA GLU A 614 -17.78 27.72 3.54
C GLU A 614 -16.37 27.21 3.19
N PHE A 615 -15.51 26.96 4.18
CA PHE A 615 -14.16 26.46 3.96
C PHE A 615 -14.16 25.06 3.35
N LEU A 616 -13.27 24.88 2.37
CA LEU A 616 -13.10 23.60 1.69
C LEU A 616 -11.81 22.92 2.13
N THR A 617 -11.88 21.60 2.22
CA THR A 617 -10.68 20.79 2.44
C THR A 617 -9.85 20.68 1.16
N SER A 618 -8.55 20.38 1.29
CA SER A 618 -7.66 20.17 0.14
C SER A 618 -8.17 19.06 -0.79
N LEU A 619 -8.79 17.99 -0.26
CA LEU A 619 -9.41 16.93 -1.06
C LEU A 619 -10.59 17.39 -1.90
N GLN A 620 -11.44 18.26 -1.35
CA GLN A 620 -12.57 18.83 -2.09
C GLN A 620 -12.07 19.71 -3.23
N ILE A 621 -11.04 20.51 -2.98
CA ILE A 621 -10.42 21.37 -4.00
C ILE A 621 -9.72 20.56 -5.08
N ALA A 622 -8.93 19.56 -4.70
CA ALA A 622 -8.26 18.64 -5.64
C ALA A 622 -9.27 17.91 -6.53
N SER A 623 -10.38 17.44 -5.95
CA SER A 623 -11.47 16.80 -6.69
C SER A 623 -12.17 17.78 -7.65
N PHE A 624 -12.31 19.07 -7.28
CA PHE A 624 -12.84 20.08 -8.18
C PHE A 624 -11.90 20.35 -9.35
N PHE A 625 -10.62 20.53 -9.10
CA PHE A 625 -9.61 20.77 -10.13
C PHE A 625 -9.51 19.60 -11.13
N SER A 626 -9.56 18.37 -10.63
CA SER A 626 -9.55 17.17 -11.48
C SER A 626 -10.76 17.11 -12.41
N ARG A 627 -11.96 17.44 -11.91
CA ARG A 627 -13.18 17.50 -12.74
C ARG A 627 -13.11 18.62 -13.78
N GLN A 628 -12.60 19.79 -13.41
CA GLN A 628 -12.43 20.90 -14.37
C GLN A 628 -11.45 20.52 -15.48
N SER A 629 -10.32 19.88 -15.13
CA SER A 629 -9.37 19.37 -16.12
C SER A 629 -10.00 18.33 -17.06
N ALA A 630 -10.84 17.43 -16.54
CA ALA A 630 -11.55 16.44 -17.35
C ALA A 630 -12.59 17.08 -18.29
N THR A 631 -13.33 18.09 -17.81
CA THR A 631 -14.32 18.81 -18.62
C THR A 631 -13.68 19.60 -19.77
N LEU A 632 -12.51 20.19 -19.55
CA LEU A 632 -11.76 20.88 -20.57
C LEU A 632 -11.25 19.92 -21.64
N ARG A 633 -10.74 18.76 -21.25
CA ARG A 633 -10.31 17.71 -22.19
C ARG A 633 -11.44 17.18 -23.09
N GLN A 634 -12.68 17.20 -22.63
CA GLN A 634 -13.84 16.76 -23.42
C GLN A 634 -14.33 17.81 -24.42
N LYS A 635 -13.96 19.09 -24.24
CA LYS A 635 -14.48 20.20 -25.07
C LYS A 635 -13.67 20.48 -26.33
N ASP A 636 -12.40 20.06 -26.41
CA ASP A 636 -11.54 20.33 -27.58
C ASP A 636 -10.73 19.09 -27.98
N PRO A 637 -11.19 18.33 -29.00
CA PRO A 637 -10.41 17.21 -29.56
C PRO A 637 -9.14 17.65 -30.31
N ALA A 638 -9.07 18.90 -30.78
CA ALA A 638 -7.91 19.41 -31.52
C ALA A 638 -6.72 19.80 -30.62
N ASP A 639 -7.00 20.22 -29.39
CA ASP A 639 -5.98 20.60 -28.39
C ASP A 639 -5.41 19.40 -27.59
N GLU A 640 -5.86 18.18 -27.84
CA GLU A 640 -5.40 17.01 -27.09
C GLU A 640 -3.88 16.76 -27.22
N ALA A 641 -3.29 17.12 -28.36
CA ALA A 641 -1.85 16.99 -28.59
C ALA A 641 -1.06 18.10 -27.86
N ASP A 642 -1.52 19.35 -27.90
CA ASP A 642 -0.85 20.48 -27.25
C ASP A 642 -1.04 20.47 -25.74
N ILE A 643 -2.20 20.05 -25.24
CA ILE A 643 -2.44 19.85 -23.80
C ILE A 643 -1.61 18.70 -23.27
N ARG A 644 -1.42 17.65 -24.06
CA ARG A 644 -0.56 16.51 -23.75
C ARG A 644 0.91 16.93 -23.67
N ALA A 645 1.40 17.68 -24.66
CA ALA A 645 2.74 18.24 -24.68
C ALA A 645 2.99 19.18 -23.49
N SER A 646 2.03 20.06 -23.15
CA SER A 646 2.12 20.96 -22.00
C SER A 646 2.08 20.21 -20.66
N GLN A 647 1.34 19.09 -20.55
CA GLN A 647 1.30 18.25 -19.36
C GLN A 647 2.62 17.48 -19.17
N GLU A 648 3.23 17.06 -20.26
CA GLU A 648 4.51 16.35 -20.29
C GLU A 648 5.64 17.28 -19.95
N GLU A 649 5.61 18.52 -20.44
CA GLU A 649 6.57 19.58 -20.09
C GLU A 649 6.45 20.00 -18.62
N ALA A 650 5.24 20.06 -18.07
CA ALA A 650 5.03 20.27 -16.63
C ALA A 650 5.53 19.11 -15.77
N ASN A 651 5.35 17.87 -16.23
CA ASN A 651 5.88 16.69 -15.54
C ASN A 651 7.40 16.59 -15.66
N PHE A 652 7.98 17.00 -16.81
CA PHE A 652 9.42 17.11 -17.01
C PHE A 652 10.01 18.22 -16.12
N SER A 653 9.36 19.37 -16.06
CA SER A 653 9.77 20.48 -15.19
C SER A 653 9.69 20.11 -13.71
N ALA A 654 8.64 19.37 -13.30
CA ALA A 654 8.52 18.84 -11.94
C ALA A 654 9.57 17.76 -11.64
N ALA A 655 9.86 16.89 -12.59
CA ALA A 655 10.93 15.89 -12.46
C ALA A 655 12.31 16.56 -12.41
N LYS A 656 12.52 17.60 -13.22
CA LYS A 656 13.74 18.41 -13.20
C LYS A 656 13.89 19.18 -11.87
N GLU A 657 12.80 19.77 -11.37
CA GLU A 657 12.76 20.44 -10.06
C GLU A 657 13.01 19.45 -8.90
N VAL A 658 12.50 18.20 -9.01
CA VAL A 658 12.81 17.11 -8.07
C VAL A 658 14.29 16.70 -8.18
N VAL A 659 14.85 16.63 -9.37
CA VAL A 659 16.28 16.33 -9.60
C VAL A 659 17.15 17.50 -9.13
N GLU A 660 16.74 18.74 -9.35
CA GLU A 660 17.43 19.95 -8.87
C GLU A 660 17.24 20.18 -7.35
N THR A 661 16.13 19.70 -6.76
CA THR A 661 15.88 19.71 -5.30
C THR A 661 16.38 18.47 -4.58
N ILE A 662 16.94 17.48 -5.25
CA ILE A 662 17.80 16.48 -4.61
C ILE A 662 19.10 17.20 -4.21
N GLN A 663 18.98 18.13 -3.29
CA GLN A 663 20.11 18.52 -2.46
C GLN A 663 20.56 17.26 -1.73
N LEU A 664 21.78 16.87 -1.98
CA LEU A 664 22.44 15.80 -1.25
C LEU A 664 22.19 16.06 0.23
N ASN A 665 21.41 15.17 0.90
CA ASN A 665 21.08 15.34 2.30
C ASN A 665 22.35 15.25 3.13
N HIS A 666 22.73 16.35 3.74
CA HIS A 666 23.85 16.40 4.68
C HIS A 666 23.45 15.87 6.06
N PRO A 667 24.33 15.14 6.78
CA PRO A 667 25.69 14.75 6.37
C PRO A 667 25.69 13.68 5.29
N LEU A 668 26.57 13.84 4.29
CA LEU A 668 26.81 12.85 3.25
C LEU A 668 27.51 11.65 3.86
N VAL A 669 26.76 10.56 4.05
CA VAL A 669 27.27 9.29 4.57
C VAL A 669 27.32 8.27 3.44
N TYR A 670 28.49 7.79 3.13
CA TYR A 670 28.71 6.72 2.18
C TYR A 670 29.30 5.50 2.90
N ASP A 671 28.56 4.43 2.98
CA ASP A 671 28.89 3.23 3.76
C ASP A 671 29.12 3.59 5.24
N GLN A 672 30.33 3.48 5.74
CA GLN A 672 30.72 3.85 7.10
C GLN A 672 31.43 5.23 7.19
N TYR A 673 31.59 5.92 6.06
CA TYR A 673 32.32 7.17 5.98
C TYR A 673 31.39 8.37 5.96
N ASN A 674 31.58 9.30 6.92
CA ASN A 674 30.93 10.61 6.86
C ASN A 674 31.80 11.56 6.02
N LEU A 675 31.42 11.73 4.75
CA LEU A 675 32.22 12.51 3.79
C LEU A 675 32.29 13.97 4.17
N CYS A 676 31.25 14.55 4.79
CA CYS A 676 31.29 15.95 5.25
C CYS A 676 32.32 16.14 6.37
N GLU A 677 32.39 15.25 7.33
CA GLU A 677 33.36 15.28 8.43
C GLU A 677 34.77 15.02 7.92
N MET A 678 34.92 14.05 7.01
CA MET A 678 36.23 13.77 6.39
C MET A 678 36.75 14.91 5.53
N ALA A 679 35.87 15.64 4.85
CA ALA A 679 36.25 16.84 4.09
C ALA A 679 36.71 17.95 5.01
N LEU A 680 35.99 18.20 6.10
CA LEU A 680 36.31 19.21 7.08
C LEU A 680 37.64 18.96 7.85
N SER A 681 37.90 17.69 8.14
CA SER A 681 39.10 17.22 8.82
C SER A 681 40.29 17.02 7.86
N GLY A 682 40.13 17.21 6.55
CA GLY A 682 41.13 16.93 5.52
C GLY A 682 41.46 15.45 5.32
N ASN A 683 40.63 14.55 5.88
CA ASN A 683 40.87 13.12 5.87
C ASN A 683 40.40 12.43 4.58
N LEU A 684 39.74 13.12 3.64
CA LEU A 684 39.40 12.56 2.32
C LEU A 684 40.65 12.07 1.55
N LYS A 685 41.80 12.62 1.81
CA LYS A 685 43.10 12.24 1.20
C LYS A 685 43.52 10.80 1.56
N VAL A 686 43.04 10.25 2.66
CA VAL A 686 43.32 8.88 3.12
C VAL A 686 42.65 7.85 2.21
N LEU A 687 41.54 8.19 1.56
CA LEU A 687 40.81 7.30 0.65
C LEU A 687 41.68 6.97 -0.58
N LYS A 688 41.61 5.70 -1.03
CA LYS A 688 42.32 5.23 -2.22
C LYS A 688 41.68 5.80 -3.49
N LEU A 689 42.48 6.00 -4.55
CA LEU A 689 42.00 6.56 -5.82
C LEU A 689 40.77 5.85 -6.41
N PRO A 690 40.68 4.50 -6.44
CA PRO A 690 39.50 3.85 -6.94
C PRO A 690 38.22 4.12 -6.11
N MET A 691 38.39 4.36 -4.82
CA MET A 691 37.29 4.72 -3.94
C MET A 691 36.80 6.15 -4.20
N LEU A 692 37.73 7.09 -4.42
CA LEU A 692 37.39 8.46 -4.78
C LEU A 692 36.69 8.56 -6.13
N GLN A 693 37.11 7.75 -7.11
CA GLN A 693 36.47 7.66 -8.41
C GLN A 693 35.02 7.13 -8.27
N ARG A 694 34.86 6.05 -7.54
CA ARG A 694 33.54 5.46 -7.29
C ARG A 694 32.61 6.37 -6.52
N LEU A 695 33.13 7.10 -5.54
CA LEU A 695 32.39 8.12 -4.80
C LEU A 695 31.87 9.24 -5.72
N CYS A 696 32.68 9.70 -6.65
CA CYS A 696 32.29 10.74 -7.61
C CYS A 696 31.25 10.20 -8.60
N GLU A 697 31.34 8.94 -9.05
CA GLU A 697 30.36 8.29 -9.91
C GLU A 697 29.04 8.08 -9.18
N ASP A 698 29.07 7.51 -7.97
CA ASP A 698 27.86 7.19 -7.18
C ASP A 698 27.12 8.45 -6.70
N LEU A 699 27.83 9.57 -6.54
CA LEU A 699 27.27 10.89 -6.20
C LEU A 699 26.89 11.72 -7.44
N GLY A 700 27.05 11.18 -8.64
CA GLY A 700 26.69 11.85 -9.89
C GLY A 700 27.52 13.12 -10.19
N LEU A 701 28.77 13.15 -9.78
CA LEU A 701 29.67 14.31 -10.00
C LEU A 701 30.34 14.21 -11.36
N ASP A 702 30.57 15.37 -11.99
CA ASP A 702 31.25 15.48 -13.28
C ASP A 702 32.75 15.12 -13.13
N ALA A 703 33.01 13.84 -12.95
CA ALA A 703 34.35 13.31 -12.84
C ALA A 703 35.09 13.38 -14.21
N PRO A 704 36.43 13.58 -14.23
CA PRO A 704 37.17 13.66 -15.49
C PRO A 704 37.04 12.40 -16.35
N VAL A 705 36.67 12.57 -17.63
CA VAL A 705 36.62 11.49 -18.63
C VAL A 705 37.68 11.81 -19.71
N PRO A 706 38.68 10.90 -19.92
CA PRO A 706 38.94 9.62 -19.27
C PRO A 706 39.46 9.76 -17.83
N PRO A 707 39.28 8.73 -16.97
CA PRO A 707 39.67 8.78 -15.57
C PRO A 707 41.15 9.11 -15.37
N VAL A 708 41.42 10.11 -14.56
CA VAL A 708 42.79 10.58 -14.29
C VAL A 708 43.42 9.79 -13.13
N ARG A 709 44.70 9.37 -13.28
CA ARG A 709 45.44 8.61 -12.25
C ARG A 709 45.92 9.45 -11.07
N LYS A 710 45.36 10.66 -10.84
CA LYS A 710 45.68 11.56 -9.73
C LYS A 710 44.43 11.74 -8.83
N LYS A 711 44.62 11.79 -7.51
CA LYS A 711 43.55 12.00 -6.54
C LYS A 711 42.97 13.43 -6.56
N ALA A 712 43.79 14.42 -6.89
CA ALA A 712 43.46 15.84 -6.74
C ALA A 712 42.13 16.27 -7.40
N PRO A 713 41.79 15.90 -8.65
CA PRO A 713 40.53 16.30 -9.26
C PRO A 713 39.32 15.78 -8.52
N TYR A 714 39.33 14.52 -8.07
CA TYR A 714 38.24 13.87 -7.35
C TYR A 714 38.06 14.44 -5.93
N LEU A 715 39.18 14.76 -5.26
CA LEU A 715 39.16 15.42 -3.96
C LEU A 715 38.55 16.83 -4.06
N ALA A 716 38.88 17.61 -5.10
CA ALA A 716 38.32 18.93 -5.32
C ALA A 716 36.79 18.89 -5.48
N LEU A 717 36.25 17.92 -6.23
CA LEU A 717 34.81 17.74 -6.41
C LEU A 717 34.10 17.37 -5.10
N LEU A 718 34.64 16.44 -4.32
CA LEU A 718 34.08 16.03 -3.04
C LEU A 718 34.18 17.14 -1.98
N GLU A 719 35.28 17.93 -1.97
CA GLU A 719 35.44 19.08 -1.08
C GLU A 719 34.47 20.22 -1.45
N GLU A 720 34.17 20.41 -2.74
CA GLU A 720 33.19 21.42 -3.19
C GLU A 720 31.79 21.14 -2.71
N ILE A 721 31.35 19.88 -2.75
CA ILE A 721 30.05 19.48 -2.21
C ILE A 721 30.02 19.66 -0.69
N ALA A 722 31.08 19.27 -0.01
CA ALA A 722 31.16 19.39 1.43
C ALA A 722 31.19 20.88 1.91
N LYS A 723 31.65 21.83 1.07
CA LYS A 723 31.55 23.27 1.37
C LYS A 723 30.12 23.78 1.44
N LYS A 724 29.17 23.14 0.75
CA LYS A 724 27.75 23.47 0.79
C LYS A 724 27.02 22.81 1.99
N CYS A 725 27.76 22.14 2.86
CA CYS A 725 27.23 21.39 4.00
C CYS A 725 26.60 22.28 5.08
N THR A 726 25.39 21.95 5.46
CA THR A 726 24.62 22.62 6.54
C THR A 726 24.72 21.91 7.88
N CYS A 727 25.52 20.84 8.02
CA CYS A 727 25.64 20.02 9.24
C CYS A 727 26.17 20.79 10.47
N ARG A 728 26.66 22.02 10.29
CA ARG A 728 27.24 22.85 11.35
C ARG A 728 26.47 24.15 11.65
N LYS A 729 25.23 24.27 11.16
CA LYS A 729 24.38 25.41 11.56
C LYS A 729 23.46 25.03 12.70
#